data_f2c6133578df44ceb4d4bc9c770281d7
#
_entry.id   f2c6133578df44ceb4d4bc9c770281d7
#
_cell.length_a   1.000
_cell.length_b   1.000
_cell.length_c   1.000
_cell.angle_alpha   90.00
_cell.angle_beta   90.00
_cell.angle_gamma   90.00
#
_symmetry.space_group_name_H-M   'P 1'
#
loop_
_entity.id
_entity.type
_entity.pdbx_description
1 polymer ?
#
loop_
_entity_poly.entity_id
_entity_poly.type
_entity_poly.pdbx_seq_one_letter_code
_entity_poly.pdbx_strand_id
1 'polypeptide(L)'
;MMKSGRLLAGACLLATAQAAMAAPADRKATEAAFDAGISAQDQLDWMKEMASAPNHVGSPHDKANAESTLAKFRAWGWDAQIETYQVLYPTPITTIVEMIAPEKIVLGGQEPAVPGDDTSGKTAGALPPYVAFQGDGDVTADLVYVNYGLPDDYKALARRGIDVKGKIVIARYGVGWRGLKPKLAQEHGAIGCIIYSDPAQDGYGVGDAYPKGGARPDFGVQRGSVADMTTYPGDPLTPGIGATANAKRLKRADAPTILKIPVLPMSYGDAGRLLAKLGGPVAPDPFRGGLPITYHLGGDGGVKVHLAVKSDWTLKPAYNVIAKLKGSTLPDEWIVRGNHHDGWVFGASDPLSGNVAMLSEAKALGALWKQGWRPARTIVYASWDAEEPMLLGSTEWAEDHAAELKAKAVLYINTDGNGRGMLQVQGSHDYQHLVNLVAADVIDPETGVSVAARLRAAIRVGAYDKTGRPDEAALAAAEKGGDIPIGALGSGSDYSAMLQHLGIAALNIGFGGEDESDGVYHSIYDSFHHMTTFDDPGLKYGAALSKTVGRIVLRVAAADAPQQRFGDFADTVATYLKEVKKLADDRRTEDGKRELLLKDDAFRIASDPLKPVTAAAPEATTPHIELAALDNAVDKLKAAATAYDSAWADKGAALDAVRLRTLHGQLRDIDQLLLDDRGLPGRTWYKHLIYAPGRFTGYGAKTLPGVREAIEERRFDDANVYAGRTAKVLVDYAARLDAARGTIEGR
;
A
#
# COMPACT_ATOMS: atom_id res chain seq x y z
N MET A 1 -34.24 69.57 -60.18
CA MET A 1 -33.52 68.35 -60.64
C MET A 1 -33.11 67.54 -59.45
N MET A 2 -33.83 66.46 -59.19
CA MET A 2 -33.69 65.58 -58.02
C MET A 2 -32.63 64.54 -58.28
N LYS A 3 -31.71 64.33 -57.34
CA LYS A 3 -30.88 63.13 -57.28
C LYS A 3 -31.18 62.34 -56.02
N SER A 4 -31.72 61.15 -56.24
CA SER A 4 -32.05 60.15 -55.26
C SER A 4 -30.83 59.44 -54.75
N GLY A 5 -30.59 59.49 -53.43
CA GLY A 5 -29.57 58.71 -52.75
C GLY A 5 -30.17 57.38 -52.22
N ARG A 6 -29.60 56.25 -52.60
CA ARG A 6 -29.91 54.91 -52.04
C ARG A 6 -29.11 54.69 -50.79
N LEU A 7 -29.80 54.44 -49.67
CA LEU A 7 -29.23 53.86 -48.45
C LEU A 7 -29.05 52.34 -48.67
N LEU A 8 -27.85 51.81 -48.51
CA LEU A 8 -27.56 50.39 -48.33
C LEU A 8 -27.65 50.10 -46.84
N ALA A 9 -28.61 49.30 -46.45
CA ALA A 9 -28.67 48.68 -45.11
C ALA A 9 -27.78 47.41 -45.12
N GLY A 10 -26.66 47.44 -44.41
CA GLY A 10 -25.82 46.28 -44.16
C GLY A 10 -26.42 45.45 -43.03
N ALA A 11 -26.92 44.27 -43.32
CA ALA A 11 -27.32 43.29 -42.33
C ALA A 11 -26.09 42.53 -41.83
N CYS A 12 -25.65 42.79 -40.58
CA CYS A 12 -24.71 41.96 -39.86
C CYS A 12 -25.41 40.67 -39.44
N LEU A 13 -25.11 39.56 -40.10
CA LEU A 13 -25.43 38.21 -39.62
C LEU A 13 -24.47 37.90 -38.46
N LEU A 14 -24.97 37.98 -37.24
CA LEU A 14 -24.34 37.35 -36.08
C LEU A 14 -24.59 35.84 -36.19
N ALA A 15 -23.60 35.09 -36.65
CA ALA A 15 -23.58 33.64 -36.55
C ALA A 15 -23.33 33.28 -35.06
N THR A 16 -24.42 33.02 -34.34
CA THR A 16 -24.35 32.33 -33.06
C THR A 16 -23.94 30.89 -33.31
N ALA A 17 -22.67 30.57 -33.06
CA ALA A 17 -22.21 29.19 -32.95
C ALA A 17 -22.89 28.57 -31.71
N GLN A 18 -24.03 27.94 -31.89
CA GLN A 18 -24.56 26.99 -30.95
C GLN A 18 -23.54 25.81 -30.90
N ALA A 19 -22.72 25.77 -29.85
CA ALA A 19 -22.03 24.57 -29.50
C ALA A 19 -23.11 23.50 -29.26
N ALA A 20 -23.19 22.54 -30.17
CA ALA A 20 -24.01 21.36 -29.99
C ALA A 20 -23.52 20.66 -28.74
N MET A 21 -24.26 20.72 -27.64
CA MET A 21 -24.07 19.86 -26.49
C MET A 21 -24.21 18.43 -27.03
N ALA A 22 -23.10 17.71 -27.06
CA ALA A 22 -23.14 16.30 -27.41
C ALA A 22 -24.11 15.59 -26.45
N ALA A 23 -25.05 14.85 -27.00
CA ALA A 23 -25.93 13.98 -26.22
C ALA A 23 -25.09 13.12 -25.28
N PRO A 24 -25.53 12.82 -24.02
CA PRO A 24 -24.80 11.96 -23.12
C PRO A 24 -24.49 10.68 -23.86
N ALA A 25 -23.18 10.41 -24.07
CA ALA A 25 -22.73 9.18 -24.71
C ALA A 25 -23.31 8.02 -23.91
N ASP A 26 -23.89 7.03 -24.59
CA ASP A 26 -24.36 5.81 -23.93
C ASP A 26 -23.17 5.21 -23.15
N ARG A 27 -23.29 5.11 -21.82
CA ARG A 27 -22.24 4.57 -20.93
C ARG A 27 -21.75 3.22 -21.41
N LYS A 28 -22.66 2.31 -21.82
CA LYS A 28 -22.30 0.98 -22.29
C LYS A 28 -21.50 1.02 -23.59
N ALA A 29 -21.85 1.92 -24.50
CA ALA A 29 -21.11 2.09 -25.74
C ALA A 29 -19.71 2.68 -25.47
N THR A 30 -19.59 3.62 -24.54
CA THR A 30 -18.30 4.20 -24.13
C THR A 30 -17.42 3.17 -23.46
N GLU A 31 -17.94 2.39 -22.50
CA GLU A 31 -17.21 1.30 -21.85
C GLU A 31 -16.78 0.21 -22.85
N ALA A 32 -17.63 -0.16 -23.80
CA ALA A 32 -17.29 -1.13 -24.86
C ALA A 32 -16.19 -0.61 -25.79
N ALA A 33 -16.22 0.67 -26.18
CA ALA A 33 -15.20 1.30 -27.00
C ALA A 33 -13.87 1.43 -26.24
N PHE A 34 -13.91 1.71 -24.94
CA PHE A 34 -12.76 1.70 -24.06
C PHE A 34 -12.13 0.30 -23.97
N ASP A 35 -12.94 -0.71 -23.67
CA ASP A 35 -12.47 -2.11 -23.56
C ASP A 35 -11.84 -2.62 -24.86
N ALA A 36 -12.35 -2.22 -26.01
CA ALA A 36 -11.78 -2.54 -27.31
C ALA A 36 -10.41 -1.90 -27.56
N GLY A 37 -10.08 -0.83 -26.81
CA GLY A 37 -8.76 -0.17 -26.84
C GLY A 37 -7.72 -0.82 -25.93
N ILE A 38 -8.11 -1.75 -25.04
CA ILE A 38 -7.19 -2.44 -24.12
C ILE A 38 -6.50 -3.59 -24.85
N SER A 39 -5.18 -3.64 -24.75
CA SER A 39 -4.33 -4.63 -25.44
C SER A 39 -3.31 -5.24 -24.49
N ALA A 40 -3.41 -6.54 -24.23
CA ALA A 40 -2.41 -7.29 -23.49
C ALA A 40 -1.05 -7.33 -24.22
N GLN A 41 -1.06 -7.31 -25.57
CA GLN A 41 0.16 -7.28 -26.35
C GLN A 41 0.93 -5.96 -26.17
N ASP A 42 0.24 -4.81 -26.16
CA ASP A 42 0.89 -3.53 -25.85
C ASP A 42 1.53 -3.56 -24.45
N GLN A 43 0.83 -4.14 -23.45
CA GLN A 43 1.36 -4.29 -22.10
C GLN A 43 2.62 -5.15 -22.07
N LEU A 44 2.63 -6.28 -22.78
CA LEU A 44 3.81 -7.15 -22.91
C LEU A 44 4.99 -6.39 -23.54
N ASP A 45 4.75 -5.65 -24.62
CA ASP A 45 5.80 -4.93 -25.33
C ASP A 45 6.39 -3.80 -24.44
N TRP A 46 5.55 -3.07 -23.72
CA TRP A 46 6.00 -2.01 -22.80
C TRP A 46 6.73 -2.59 -21.58
N MET A 47 6.21 -3.63 -20.96
CA MET A 47 6.88 -4.28 -19.82
C MET A 47 8.26 -4.81 -20.22
N LYS A 48 8.37 -5.44 -21.41
CA LYS A 48 9.64 -5.93 -21.94
C LYS A 48 10.64 -4.80 -22.16
N GLU A 49 10.20 -3.62 -22.61
CA GLU A 49 11.00 -2.40 -22.73
C GLU A 49 11.44 -1.90 -21.35
N MET A 50 10.47 -1.68 -20.44
CA MET A 50 10.69 -1.05 -19.14
C MET A 50 11.51 -1.93 -18.18
N ALA A 51 11.33 -3.24 -18.20
CA ALA A 51 12.09 -4.20 -17.39
C ALA A 51 13.39 -4.70 -18.06
N SER A 52 13.86 -4.06 -19.14
CA SER A 52 15.00 -4.56 -19.93
C SER A 52 16.37 -4.32 -19.30
N ALA A 53 16.44 -3.43 -18.29
CA ALA A 53 17.64 -3.08 -17.53
C ALA A 53 17.24 -2.64 -16.12
N PRO A 54 18.22 -2.53 -15.17
CA PRO A 54 17.93 -2.09 -13.81
C PRO A 54 17.28 -0.71 -13.78
N ASN A 55 16.15 -0.63 -13.08
CA ASN A 55 15.20 0.48 -13.07
C ASN A 55 15.05 1.13 -11.69
N HIS A 56 16.15 1.21 -10.93
CA HIS A 56 16.11 1.86 -9.62
C HIS A 56 16.17 3.39 -9.75
N VAL A 57 15.65 4.08 -8.75
CA VAL A 57 15.61 5.55 -8.62
C VAL A 57 16.95 6.20 -9.04
N GLY A 58 16.86 7.17 -9.93
CA GLY A 58 18.03 7.92 -10.44
C GLY A 58 18.94 7.11 -11.36
N SER A 59 18.59 5.89 -11.76
CA SER A 59 19.31 5.17 -12.80
C SER A 59 19.03 5.77 -14.18
N PRO A 60 19.92 5.58 -15.16
CA PRO A 60 19.65 6.04 -16.52
C PRO A 60 18.41 5.40 -17.16
N HIS A 61 18.10 4.13 -16.80
CA HIS A 61 16.96 3.40 -17.35
C HIS A 61 15.65 3.86 -16.75
N ASP A 62 15.63 4.17 -15.46
CA ASP A 62 14.51 4.78 -14.74
C ASP A 62 14.09 6.10 -15.41
N LYS A 63 15.05 7.01 -15.61
CA LYS A 63 14.80 8.25 -16.37
C LYS A 63 14.26 7.98 -17.78
N ALA A 64 14.83 7.00 -18.48
CA ALA A 64 14.37 6.65 -19.83
C ALA A 64 12.93 6.12 -19.84
N ASN A 65 12.55 5.36 -18.81
CA ASN A 65 11.17 4.88 -18.62
C ASN A 65 10.20 6.04 -18.37
N ALA A 66 10.58 7.03 -17.54
CA ALA A 66 9.79 8.24 -17.34
C ALA A 66 9.63 9.04 -18.64
N GLU A 67 10.72 9.22 -19.41
CA GLU A 67 10.69 9.94 -20.69
C GLU A 67 9.86 9.21 -21.77
N SER A 68 9.95 7.86 -21.83
CA SER A 68 9.14 7.02 -22.73
C SER A 68 7.66 7.09 -22.35
N THR A 69 7.34 7.04 -21.07
CA THR A 69 5.98 7.19 -20.53
C THR A 69 5.39 8.57 -20.87
N LEU A 70 6.16 9.66 -20.67
CA LEU A 70 5.75 10.99 -21.09
C LEU A 70 5.45 11.08 -22.58
N ALA A 71 6.32 10.51 -23.42
CA ALA A 71 6.12 10.50 -24.87
C ALA A 71 4.86 9.74 -25.28
N LYS A 72 4.57 8.60 -24.64
CA LYS A 72 3.35 7.81 -24.84
C LYS A 72 2.10 8.63 -24.48
N PHE A 73 2.04 9.25 -23.30
CA PHE A 73 0.91 10.09 -22.91
C PHE A 73 0.65 11.22 -23.91
N ARG A 74 1.68 11.95 -24.30
CA ARG A 74 1.55 13.04 -25.29
C ARG A 74 1.07 12.53 -26.65
N ALA A 75 1.58 11.39 -27.12
CA ALA A 75 1.16 10.78 -28.37
C ALA A 75 -0.33 10.36 -28.32
N TRP A 76 -0.86 10.00 -27.17
CA TRP A 76 -2.27 9.65 -26.99
C TRP A 76 -3.18 10.87 -26.80
N GLY A 77 -2.61 12.07 -26.67
CA GLY A 77 -3.38 13.33 -26.60
C GLY A 77 -3.60 13.86 -25.20
N TRP A 78 -2.83 13.38 -24.22
CA TRP A 78 -2.82 13.89 -22.87
C TRP A 78 -1.95 15.15 -22.76
N ASP A 79 -2.34 16.09 -21.91
CA ASP A 79 -1.47 17.16 -21.43
C ASP A 79 -0.58 16.58 -20.33
N ALA A 80 0.71 16.36 -20.68
CA ALA A 80 1.61 15.59 -19.82
C ALA A 80 2.98 16.28 -19.65
N GLN A 81 3.52 16.16 -18.43
CA GLN A 81 4.83 16.69 -18.03
C GLN A 81 5.51 15.75 -17.02
N ILE A 82 6.84 15.92 -16.88
CA ILE A 82 7.59 15.36 -15.77
C ILE A 82 7.73 16.43 -14.68
N GLU A 83 7.35 16.11 -13.46
CA GLU A 83 7.62 16.87 -12.25
C GLU A 83 8.74 16.19 -11.47
N THR A 84 9.81 16.93 -11.20
CA THR A 84 11.03 16.37 -10.62
C THR A 84 11.21 16.83 -9.18
N TYR A 85 11.37 15.86 -8.27
CA TYR A 85 11.71 16.09 -6.87
C TYR A 85 13.15 15.68 -6.59
N GLN A 86 13.78 16.31 -5.61
CA GLN A 86 15.16 16.02 -5.21
C GLN A 86 15.12 15.29 -3.86
N VAL A 87 15.10 13.97 -3.90
CA VAL A 87 14.85 13.11 -2.74
C VAL A 87 16.14 12.49 -2.19
N LEU A 88 16.19 12.29 -0.89
CA LEU A 88 17.27 11.52 -0.27
C LEU A 88 17.10 10.04 -0.59
N TYR A 89 18.00 9.50 -1.40
CA TYR A 89 18.02 8.08 -1.69
C TYR A 89 19.43 7.51 -1.47
N PRO A 90 19.68 6.86 -0.30
CA PRO A 90 21.00 6.31 -0.01
C PRO A 90 21.25 5.06 -0.86
N THR A 91 22.34 5.10 -1.64
CA THR A 91 22.80 3.96 -2.45
C THR A 91 24.08 3.36 -1.87
N PRO A 92 24.30 2.03 -1.95
CA PRO A 92 25.38 1.36 -1.27
C PRO A 92 26.75 1.64 -1.93
N ILE A 93 27.75 2.00 -1.12
CA ILE A 93 29.17 2.07 -1.51
C ILE A 93 29.90 0.80 -1.04
N THR A 94 29.58 0.34 0.17
CA THR A 94 30.16 -0.85 0.78
C THR A 94 29.05 -1.68 1.41
N THR A 95 29.04 -2.98 1.13
CA THR A 95 28.17 -3.97 1.75
C THR A 95 29.00 -5.22 2.04
N ILE A 96 29.37 -5.45 3.32
CA ILE A 96 30.17 -6.59 3.75
C ILE A 96 29.40 -7.33 4.83
N VAL A 97 29.29 -8.63 4.68
CA VAL A 97 28.85 -9.55 5.72
C VAL A 97 29.74 -10.79 5.69
N GLU A 98 30.39 -11.06 6.82
CA GLU A 98 31.33 -12.19 6.97
C GLU A 98 31.06 -12.88 8.30
N MET A 99 30.98 -14.20 8.32
CA MET A 99 31.18 -14.96 9.54
C MET A 99 32.67 -14.96 9.84
N ILE A 100 33.05 -14.56 11.06
CA ILE A 100 34.46 -14.50 11.51
C ILE A 100 34.82 -15.73 12.35
N ALA A 101 33.88 -16.23 13.12
CA ALA A 101 34.00 -17.42 13.94
C ALA A 101 32.72 -18.25 13.87
N PRO A 102 32.79 -19.59 13.96
CA PRO A 102 33.98 -20.43 14.23
C PRO A 102 34.88 -20.61 13.00
N GLU A 103 34.47 -20.19 11.84
CA GLU A 103 35.23 -20.23 10.59
C GLU A 103 35.01 -18.96 9.79
N LYS A 104 35.98 -18.58 8.94
CA LYS A 104 35.80 -17.39 8.09
C LYS A 104 35.05 -17.77 6.83
N ILE A 105 33.85 -17.15 6.64
CA ILE A 105 33.02 -17.30 5.45
C ILE A 105 32.54 -15.91 4.99
N VAL A 106 32.82 -15.57 3.74
CA VAL A 106 32.23 -14.41 3.10
C VAL A 106 30.81 -14.78 2.65
N LEU A 107 29.83 -13.94 2.96
CA LEU A 107 28.42 -14.13 2.71
C LEU A 107 27.87 -12.97 1.90
N GLY A 108 26.69 -13.15 1.30
CA GLY A 108 26.09 -12.15 0.43
C GLY A 108 26.77 -12.09 -0.95
N GLY A 109 26.56 -11.00 -1.65
CA GLY A 109 27.04 -10.78 -3.01
C GLY A 109 25.88 -10.67 -4.01
N GLN A 110 26.23 -10.44 -5.27
CA GLN A 110 25.27 -10.37 -6.37
C GLN A 110 24.65 -11.74 -6.62
N GLU A 111 23.33 -11.78 -6.77
CA GLU A 111 22.62 -13.00 -7.12
C GLU A 111 23.07 -13.49 -8.52
N PRO A 112 23.21 -14.81 -8.74
CA PRO A 112 23.61 -15.37 -10.02
C PRO A 112 22.48 -15.28 -11.07
N ALA A 113 22.86 -15.13 -12.33
CA ALA A 113 21.91 -15.26 -13.44
C ALA A 113 21.30 -16.67 -13.49
N VAL A 114 20.02 -16.74 -13.88
CA VAL A 114 19.27 -17.99 -14.00
C VAL A 114 19.19 -18.42 -15.46
N PRO A 115 19.47 -19.67 -15.80
CA PRO A 115 19.33 -20.17 -17.17
C PRO A 115 17.89 -20.05 -17.67
N GLY A 116 17.72 -19.50 -18.87
CA GLY A 116 16.41 -19.26 -19.49
C GLY A 116 15.82 -17.87 -19.22
N ASP A 117 16.35 -17.14 -18.25
CA ASP A 117 15.99 -15.76 -17.98
C ASP A 117 17.08 -14.80 -18.48
N ASP A 118 16.91 -14.29 -19.69
CA ASP A 118 17.86 -13.36 -20.31
C ASP A 118 17.98 -12.03 -19.53
N THR A 119 16.99 -11.68 -18.73
CA THR A 119 16.96 -10.44 -17.95
C THR A 119 17.85 -10.56 -16.71
N SER A 120 17.80 -11.66 -15.97
CA SER A 120 18.55 -11.86 -14.73
C SER A 120 20.08 -11.77 -14.89
N GLY A 121 20.59 -11.93 -16.11
CA GLY A 121 21.99 -11.70 -16.44
C GLY A 121 22.38 -10.25 -16.73
N LYS A 122 21.42 -9.33 -16.88
CA LYS A 122 21.64 -7.92 -17.25
C LYS A 122 21.84 -7.02 -16.04
N THR A 123 22.71 -7.40 -15.14
CA THR A 123 22.92 -6.68 -13.86
C THR A 123 23.85 -5.48 -13.95
N ALA A 124 24.31 -5.09 -15.15
CA ALA A 124 25.11 -3.89 -15.33
C ALA A 124 24.33 -2.65 -14.88
N GLY A 125 24.83 -1.96 -13.84
CA GLY A 125 24.15 -0.84 -13.20
C GLY A 125 23.17 -1.21 -12.10
N ALA A 126 22.91 -2.49 -11.85
CA ALA A 126 22.12 -2.91 -10.69
C ALA A 126 22.86 -2.61 -9.39
N LEU A 127 22.12 -2.14 -8.39
CA LEU A 127 22.65 -2.03 -7.04
C LEU A 127 22.78 -3.42 -6.41
N PRO A 128 23.85 -3.68 -5.61
CA PRO A 128 23.99 -4.96 -4.91
C PRO A 128 22.83 -5.17 -3.93
N PRO A 129 22.60 -6.38 -3.41
CA PRO A 129 21.66 -6.59 -2.34
C PRO A 129 21.94 -5.69 -1.13
N TYR A 130 20.99 -4.84 -0.78
CA TYR A 130 21.07 -3.92 0.35
C TYR A 130 19.67 -3.50 0.81
N VAL A 131 19.58 -2.76 1.90
CA VAL A 131 18.38 -2.05 2.32
C VAL A 131 18.67 -0.56 2.43
N ALA A 132 17.75 0.28 1.98
CA ALA A 132 17.90 1.74 2.05
C ALA A 132 17.56 2.27 3.46
N PHE A 133 18.13 3.44 3.82
CA PHE A 133 17.89 4.19 5.07
C PHE A 133 18.36 3.50 6.36
N GLN A 134 19.23 2.53 6.27
CA GLN A 134 20.00 2.02 7.39
C GLN A 134 21.09 3.01 7.81
N GLY A 135 21.69 2.81 8.98
CA GLY A 135 22.91 3.56 9.39
C GLY A 135 24.17 3.05 8.69
N ASP A 136 25.12 3.96 8.43
CA ASP A 136 26.49 3.55 8.12
C ASP A 136 27.15 2.95 9.37
N GLY A 137 27.97 1.91 9.21
CA GLY A 137 28.67 1.29 10.32
C GLY A 137 29.60 0.18 9.88
N ASP A 138 30.56 -0.14 10.75
CA ASP A 138 31.52 -1.23 10.60
C ASP A 138 31.65 -1.90 11.97
N VAL A 139 31.01 -3.04 12.16
CA VAL A 139 30.85 -3.70 13.46
C VAL A 139 31.15 -5.18 13.39
N THR A 140 31.73 -5.70 14.48
CA THR A 140 31.97 -7.15 14.67
C THR A 140 31.45 -7.55 16.02
N ALA A 141 30.52 -8.51 16.07
CA ALA A 141 29.92 -8.97 17.33
C ALA A 141 29.38 -10.40 17.21
N ASP A 142 28.98 -10.94 18.37
CA ASP A 142 28.26 -12.20 18.46
C ASP A 142 26.91 -12.09 17.78
N LEU A 143 26.43 -13.17 17.18
CA LEU A 143 25.17 -13.26 16.50
C LEU A 143 24.06 -13.80 17.42
N VAL A 144 22.87 -13.19 17.37
CA VAL A 144 21.65 -13.66 18.05
C VAL A 144 20.51 -13.78 17.05
N TYR A 145 19.82 -14.93 17.05
CA TYR A 145 18.62 -15.14 16.27
C TYR A 145 17.39 -14.61 17.03
N VAL A 146 16.64 -13.72 16.41
CA VAL A 146 15.54 -12.99 17.04
C VAL A 146 14.17 -13.26 16.39
N ASN A 147 13.98 -14.37 15.67
CA ASN A 147 12.74 -14.70 14.96
C ASN A 147 12.36 -13.60 13.98
N TYR A 148 11.17 -12.99 14.12
CA TYR A 148 10.75 -11.82 13.32
C TYR A 148 11.26 -10.48 13.86
N GLY A 149 11.91 -10.47 15.04
CA GLY A 149 12.40 -9.24 15.68
C GLY A 149 11.29 -8.29 16.11
N LEU A 150 10.12 -8.81 16.50
CA LEU A 150 8.96 -8.06 16.97
C LEU A 150 8.91 -8.00 18.51
N PRO A 151 8.07 -7.16 19.14
CA PRO A 151 8.09 -6.96 20.59
C PRO A 151 7.99 -8.25 21.42
N ASP A 152 7.14 -9.19 21.01
CA ASP A 152 6.96 -10.46 21.75
C ASP A 152 8.16 -11.41 21.57
N ASP A 153 8.89 -11.30 20.47
CA ASP A 153 10.14 -12.06 20.27
C ASP A 153 11.21 -11.61 21.28
N TYR A 154 11.38 -10.30 21.46
CA TYR A 154 12.31 -9.76 22.45
C TYR A 154 11.90 -10.11 23.89
N LYS A 155 10.60 -10.09 24.23
CA LYS A 155 10.10 -10.60 25.52
C LYS A 155 10.45 -12.08 25.73
N ALA A 156 10.28 -12.90 24.67
CA ALA A 156 10.60 -14.33 24.72
C ALA A 156 12.11 -14.58 24.92
N LEU A 157 12.99 -13.78 24.31
CA LEU A 157 14.45 -13.82 24.50
C LEU A 157 14.83 -13.39 25.93
N ALA A 158 14.31 -12.26 26.40
CA ALA A 158 14.57 -11.75 27.75
C ALA A 158 14.20 -12.76 28.83
N ARG A 159 13.07 -13.45 28.70
CA ARG A 159 12.64 -14.54 29.60
C ARG A 159 13.62 -15.72 29.65
N ARG A 160 14.47 -15.89 28.64
CA ARG A 160 15.52 -16.91 28.54
C ARG A 160 16.90 -16.38 28.89
N GLY A 161 16.97 -15.14 29.41
CA GLY A 161 18.24 -14.50 29.77
C GLY A 161 19.11 -14.11 28.57
N ILE A 162 18.53 -14.00 27.37
CA ILE A 162 19.25 -13.60 26.17
C ILE A 162 19.05 -12.10 25.96
N ASP A 163 20.18 -11.36 25.94
CA ASP A 163 20.26 -9.93 25.67
C ASP A 163 20.94 -9.70 24.30
N VAL A 164 20.41 -8.77 23.52
CA VAL A 164 20.94 -8.39 22.21
C VAL A 164 21.82 -7.13 22.25
N LYS A 165 21.99 -6.51 23.43
CA LYS A 165 22.80 -5.31 23.60
C LYS A 165 24.24 -5.54 23.20
N GLY A 166 24.76 -4.69 22.27
CA GLY A 166 26.11 -4.80 21.73
C GLY A 166 26.35 -5.99 20.80
N LYS A 167 25.28 -6.66 20.35
CA LYS A 167 25.34 -7.82 19.45
C LYS A 167 24.78 -7.48 18.07
N ILE A 168 25.03 -8.35 17.10
CA ILE A 168 24.35 -8.35 15.80
C ILE A 168 23.19 -9.31 15.89
N VAL A 169 22.02 -8.91 15.39
CA VAL A 169 20.85 -9.78 15.33
C VAL A 169 20.62 -10.28 13.91
N ILE A 170 20.05 -11.50 13.80
CA ILE A 170 19.50 -12.01 12.53
C ILE A 170 18.01 -12.27 12.71
N ALA A 171 17.20 -11.63 11.84
CA ALA A 171 15.75 -11.76 11.81
C ALA A 171 15.28 -12.30 10.47
N ARG A 172 14.14 -12.98 10.43
CA ARG A 172 13.50 -13.37 9.17
C ARG A 172 12.51 -12.31 8.70
N TYR A 173 12.33 -12.18 7.38
CA TYR A 173 11.25 -11.46 6.77
C TYR A 173 9.89 -12.05 7.18
N GLY A 174 8.81 -11.45 6.73
CA GLY A 174 7.45 -11.83 7.12
C GLY A 174 7.01 -11.16 8.42
N VAL A 175 5.76 -11.27 8.74
CA VAL A 175 5.07 -10.68 9.89
C VAL A 175 5.54 -9.24 10.19
N GLY A 176 4.84 -8.27 9.57
CA GLY A 176 5.10 -6.85 9.74
C GLY A 176 6.19 -6.27 8.81
N TRP A 177 6.28 -4.97 8.84
CA TRP A 177 7.19 -4.16 8.04
C TRP A 177 8.66 -4.52 8.28
N ARG A 178 9.45 -4.62 7.20
CA ARG A 178 10.88 -5.00 7.33
C ARG A 178 11.70 -4.04 8.20
N GLY A 179 11.40 -2.75 8.13
CA GLY A 179 12.10 -1.72 8.91
C GLY A 179 11.85 -1.80 10.42
N LEU A 180 10.77 -2.45 10.87
CA LEU A 180 10.53 -2.67 12.30
C LEU A 180 11.57 -3.59 12.94
N LYS A 181 12.10 -4.56 12.19
CA LYS A 181 13.06 -5.54 12.69
C LYS A 181 14.36 -4.87 13.15
N PRO A 182 15.07 -4.08 12.33
CA PRO A 182 16.27 -3.37 12.75
C PRO A 182 15.95 -2.18 13.67
N LYS A 183 14.79 -1.53 13.56
CA LYS A 183 14.36 -0.49 14.48
C LYS A 183 14.27 -1.01 15.90
N LEU A 184 13.54 -2.10 16.13
CA LEU A 184 13.40 -2.72 17.43
C LEU A 184 14.72 -3.32 17.92
N ALA A 185 15.54 -3.90 17.02
CA ALA A 185 16.89 -4.32 17.37
C ALA A 185 17.73 -3.17 17.94
N GLN A 186 17.74 -2.03 17.26
CA GLN A 186 18.42 -0.80 17.70
C GLN A 186 17.87 -0.31 19.06
N GLU A 187 16.55 -0.30 19.25
CA GLU A 187 15.91 0.09 20.52
C GLU A 187 16.29 -0.83 21.68
N HIS A 188 16.54 -2.12 21.41
CA HIS A 188 17.07 -3.09 22.36
C HIS A 188 18.61 -3.06 22.49
N GLY A 189 19.30 -2.13 21.81
CA GLY A 189 20.74 -1.92 21.91
C GLY A 189 21.60 -2.82 21.04
N ALA A 190 21.05 -3.53 20.05
CA ALA A 190 21.83 -4.21 19.02
C ALA A 190 22.63 -3.19 18.20
N ILE A 191 23.80 -3.59 17.68
CA ILE A 191 24.71 -2.73 16.92
C ILE A 191 24.71 -3.04 15.42
N GLY A 192 23.96 -4.05 14.98
CA GLY A 192 23.75 -4.41 13.58
C GLY A 192 22.61 -5.40 13.44
N CYS A 193 22.05 -5.49 12.23
CA CYS A 193 20.95 -6.38 11.92
C CYS A 193 21.12 -7.04 10.54
N ILE A 194 20.82 -8.33 10.46
CA ILE A 194 20.70 -9.07 9.20
C ILE A 194 19.25 -9.49 9.07
N ILE A 195 18.69 -9.38 7.85
CA ILE A 195 17.32 -9.83 7.59
C ILE A 195 17.35 -10.84 6.44
N TYR A 196 16.72 -12.00 6.61
CA TYR A 196 16.70 -13.03 5.56
C TYR A 196 15.27 -13.50 5.23
N SER A 197 15.03 -13.90 3.98
CA SER A 197 13.81 -14.57 3.55
C SER A 197 13.76 -16.00 4.11
N ASP A 198 12.62 -16.39 4.69
CA ASP A 198 12.43 -17.75 5.21
C ASP A 198 11.85 -18.64 4.10
N PRO A 199 12.51 -19.75 3.73
CA PRO A 199 12.03 -20.59 2.64
C PRO A 199 10.66 -21.25 2.87
N ALA A 200 10.14 -21.26 4.10
CA ALA A 200 8.78 -21.69 4.38
C ALA A 200 7.72 -20.71 3.89
N GLN A 201 8.08 -19.46 3.62
CA GLN A 201 7.14 -18.40 3.26
C GLN A 201 7.20 -18.02 1.77
N ASP A 202 8.40 -17.94 1.19
CA ASP A 202 8.58 -17.53 -0.20
C ASP A 202 9.56 -18.41 -1.00
N GLY A 203 10.15 -19.47 -0.39
CA GLY A 203 11.07 -20.41 -1.03
C GLY A 203 10.45 -21.80 -1.24
N TYR A 204 11.27 -22.85 -1.17
CA TYR A 204 10.87 -24.24 -1.44
C TYR A 204 9.73 -24.76 -0.54
N GLY A 205 9.36 -24.07 0.51
CA GLY A 205 8.23 -24.44 1.37
C GLY A 205 6.85 -24.14 0.75
N VAL A 206 6.79 -23.27 -0.27
CA VAL A 206 5.55 -22.89 -0.94
C VAL A 206 5.46 -23.40 -2.38
N GLY A 207 6.57 -23.78 -3.01
CA GLY A 207 6.58 -24.29 -4.38
C GLY A 207 7.97 -24.62 -4.88
N ASP A 208 8.08 -25.03 -6.14
CA ASP A 208 9.38 -25.22 -6.79
C ASP A 208 10.09 -23.87 -6.95
N ALA A 209 11.37 -23.86 -6.60
CA ALA A 209 12.20 -22.66 -6.71
C ALA A 209 12.48 -22.30 -8.18
N TYR A 210 12.55 -20.99 -8.45
CA TYR A 210 12.87 -20.44 -9.76
C TYR A 210 14.23 -20.98 -10.25
N PRO A 211 14.33 -21.44 -11.53
CA PRO A 211 13.39 -21.26 -12.64
C PRO A 211 12.39 -22.41 -12.85
N LYS A 212 12.31 -23.41 -12.00
CA LYS A 212 11.35 -24.51 -12.18
C LYS A 212 9.93 -24.11 -11.82
N GLY A 213 9.77 -23.32 -10.78
CA GLY A 213 8.54 -22.68 -10.33
C GLY A 213 8.82 -21.23 -9.96
N GLY A 214 7.84 -20.53 -9.40
CA GLY A 214 7.95 -19.12 -9.08
C GLY A 214 8.56 -18.81 -7.69
N ALA A 215 8.81 -19.83 -6.85
CA ALA A 215 9.30 -19.62 -5.51
C ALA A 215 10.77 -19.14 -5.48
N ARG A 216 11.15 -18.42 -4.42
CA ARG A 216 12.50 -17.85 -4.25
C ARG A 216 13.58 -18.92 -4.25
N PRO A 217 14.62 -18.79 -5.08
CA PRO A 217 15.78 -19.66 -5.02
C PRO A 217 16.65 -19.36 -3.78
N ASP A 218 17.51 -20.31 -3.39
CA ASP A 218 18.32 -20.24 -2.18
C ASP A 218 19.32 -19.08 -2.12
N PHE A 219 19.64 -18.50 -3.26
CA PHE A 219 20.51 -17.33 -3.42
C PHE A 219 19.74 -16.02 -3.68
N GLY A 220 18.41 -16.05 -3.79
CA GLY A 220 17.60 -14.87 -4.00
C GLY A 220 17.53 -13.95 -2.78
N VAL A 221 17.76 -12.66 -2.97
CA VAL A 221 17.80 -11.68 -1.88
C VAL A 221 16.71 -10.64 -2.05
N GLN A 222 15.88 -10.45 -1.02
CA GLN A 222 14.90 -9.37 -0.97
C GLN A 222 15.59 -8.07 -0.55
N ARG A 223 15.66 -7.08 -1.46
CA ARG A 223 16.04 -5.68 -1.17
C ARG A 223 14.91 -4.98 -0.43
N GLY A 224 15.04 -3.71 -0.19
CA GLY A 224 13.95 -2.90 0.33
C GLY A 224 14.41 -1.69 1.14
N SER A 225 13.48 -0.97 1.74
CA SER A 225 13.74 0.11 2.67
C SER A 225 13.54 -0.35 4.12
N VAL A 226 14.38 0.15 5.03
CA VAL A 226 14.21 -0.02 6.47
C VAL A 226 13.92 1.29 7.19
N ALA A 227 13.61 2.34 6.44
CA ALA A 227 13.15 3.60 7.01
C ALA A 227 11.95 3.39 7.94
N ASP A 228 11.81 4.18 8.98
CA ASP A 228 10.65 4.12 9.87
C ASP A 228 9.43 4.79 9.24
N MET A 229 8.90 4.19 8.19
CA MET A 229 7.74 4.65 7.46
C MET A 229 6.47 4.69 8.33
N THR A 230 6.45 3.97 9.45
CA THR A 230 5.33 4.03 10.41
C THR A 230 5.28 5.36 11.16
N THR A 231 6.37 6.13 11.17
CA THR A 231 6.42 7.50 11.69
C THR A 231 5.94 8.51 10.64
N TYR A 232 6.48 8.47 9.44
CA TYR A 232 5.99 9.13 8.22
C TYR A 232 6.67 8.54 6.97
N PRO A 233 6.00 8.44 5.81
CA PRO A 233 6.59 8.15 4.51
C PRO A 233 7.13 9.42 3.85
N GLY A 234 7.65 9.31 2.64
CA GLY A 234 8.24 10.43 1.91
C GLY A 234 9.69 10.71 2.27
N ASP A 235 10.25 11.79 1.76
CA ASP A 235 11.64 12.14 1.99
C ASP A 235 11.90 12.38 3.49
N PRO A 236 12.84 11.65 4.10
CA PRO A 236 13.20 11.84 5.51
C PRO A 236 13.59 13.27 5.89
N LEU A 237 14.00 14.09 4.92
CA LEU A 237 14.48 15.45 5.17
C LEU A 237 13.40 16.52 4.99
N THR A 238 12.25 16.19 4.38
CA THR A 238 11.18 17.17 4.06
C THR A 238 9.79 16.75 4.57
N PRO A 239 9.63 16.21 5.80
CA PRO A 239 8.31 15.73 6.25
C PRO A 239 7.24 16.83 6.21
N GLY A 240 6.15 16.58 5.49
CA GLY A 240 5.01 17.48 5.37
C GLY A 240 5.16 18.61 4.35
N ILE A 241 6.25 18.62 3.56
CA ILE A 241 6.47 19.57 2.47
C ILE A 241 7.18 18.88 1.29
N GLY A 242 6.76 19.15 0.06
CA GLY A 242 7.38 18.53 -1.11
C GLY A 242 8.88 18.80 -1.24
N ALA A 243 9.67 17.77 -1.58
CA ALA A 243 11.13 17.80 -1.76
C ALA A 243 11.53 18.52 -3.05
N THR A 244 11.02 19.72 -3.29
CA THR A 244 11.42 20.56 -4.42
C THR A 244 12.89 20.96 -4.33
N ALA A 245 13.46 21.47 -5.42
CA ALA A 245 14.89 21.90 -5.46
C ALA A 245 15.26 22.87 -4.33
N ASN A 246 14.33 23.74 -3.92
CA ASN A 246 14.52 24.78 -2.91
C ASN A 246 13.89 24.45 -1.56
N ALA A 247 13.41 23.22 -1.33
CA ALA A 247 12.78 22.82 -0.08
C ALA A 247 13.72 22.98 1.10
N LYS A 248 13.17 23.43 2.24
CA LYS A 248 13.91 23.46 3.51
C LYS A 248 14.01 22.03 4.06
N ARG A 249 15.24 21.55 4.19
CA ARG A 249 15.51 20.18 4.62
C ARG A 249 16.00 20.09 6.05
N LEU A 250 15.63 19.02 6.74
CA LEU A 250 16.26 18.61 7.99
C LEU A 250 17.72 18.22 7.72
N LYS A 251 18.54 18.24 8.77
CA LYS A 251 19.83 17.56 8.71
C LYS A 251 19.58 16.05 8.81
N ARG A 252 20.37 15.23 8.13
CA ARG A 252 20.26 13.75 8.19
C ARG A 252 20.25 13.22 9.63
N ALA A 253 21.06 13.79 10.51
CA ALA A 253 21.12 13.36 11.91
C ALA A 253 19.83 13.64 12.71
N ASP A 254 19.02 14.58 12.24
CA ASP A 254 17.77 15.01 12.88
C ASP A 254 16.53 14.30 12.26
N ALA A 255 16.71 13.52 11.18
CA ALA A 255 15.63 12.75 10.54
C ALA A 255 15.33 11.47 11.32
N PRO A 256 14.15 11.38 11.98
CA PRO A 256 13.84 10.26 12.89
C PRO A 256 13.59 8.94 12.17
N THR A 257 13.28 8.98 10.89
CA THR A 257 12.97 7.78 10.09
C THR A 257 14.21 7.04 9.60
N ILE A 258 15.40 7.64 9.70
CA ILE A 258 16.68 7.01 9.33
C ILE A 258 17.22 6.21 10.51
N LEU A 259 17.50 4.93 10.31
CA LEU A 259 18.11 4.08 11.33
C LEU A 259 19.59 4.41 11.54
N LYS A 260 20.12 3.98 12.69
CA LYS A 260 21.51 4.32 13.12
C LYS A 260 22.46 3.15 13.10
N ILE A 261 21.97 1.92 12.90
CA ILE A 261 22.78 0.69 12.84
C ILE A 261 22.87 0.19 11.41
N PRO A 262 23.98 -0.48 11.01
CA PRO A 262 24.09 -1.13 9.72
C PRO A 262 23.13 -2.31 9.62
N VAL A 263 22.50 -2.47 8.44
CA VAL A 263 21.54 -3.53 8.14
C VAL A 263 21.84 -4.10 6.75
N LEU A 264 21.86 -5.41 6.60
CA LEU A 264 21.93 -6.04 5.28
C LEU A 264 20.88 -7.15 5.14
N PRO A 265 20.26 -7.27 3.95
CA PRO A 265 19.44 -8.41 3.59
C PRO A 265 20.33 -9.59 3.21
N MET A 266 19.81 -10.80 3.34
CA MET A 266 20.54 -12.03 3.06
C MET A 266 19.62 -13.08 2.44
N SER A 267 20.16 -13.91 1.55
CA SER A 267 19.46 -15.09 1.04
C SER A 267 19.29 -16.14 2.13
N TYR A 268 18.30 -17.03 1.98
CA TYR A 268 18.14 -18.11 2.95
C TYR A 268 19.25 -19.17 2.86
N GLY A 269 19.91 -19.31 1.72
CA GLY A 269 21.08 -20.18 1.59
C GLY A 269 22.25 -19.72 2.47
N ASP A 270 22.56 -18.43 2.43
CA ASP A 270 23.60 -17.84 3.29
C ASP A 270 23.18 -17.77 4.76
N ALA A 271 21.91 -17.41 5.03
CA ALA A 271 21.38 -17.43 6.40
C ALA A 271 21.44 -18.82 7.02
N GLY A 272 21.19 -19.87 6.24
CA GLY A 272 21.33 -21.26 6.66
C GLY A 272 22.77 -21.61 7.11
N ARG A 273 23.78 -21.07 6.43
CA ARG A 273 25.20 -21.25 6.79
C ARG A 273 25.56 -20.60 8.14
N LEU A 274 24.94 -19.44 8.46
CA LEU A 274 25.07 -18.77 9.75
C LEU A 274 24.32 -19.52 10.85
N LEU A 275 23.00 -19.74 10.62
CA LEU A 275 22.09 -20.29 11.63
C LEU A 275 22.44 -21.73 12.02
N ALA A 276 22.96 -22.55 11.09
CA ALA A 276 23.42 -23.91 11.38
C ALA A 276 24.62 -23.97 12.33
N LYS A 277 25.36 -22.87 12.50
CA LYS A 277 26.50 -22.77 13.40
C LYS A 277 26.17 -22.16 14.76
N LEU A 278 24.96 -21.59 14.91
CA LEU A 278 24.53 -21.01 16.17
C LEU A 278 24.43 -22.08 17.26
N GLY A 279 25.02 -21.78 18.40
CA GLY A 279 24.91 -22.53 19.64
C GLY A 279 23.90 -21.93 20.62
N GLY A 280 24.10 -22.18 21.91
CA GLY A 280 23.20 -21.68 22.94
C GLY A 280 21.87 -22.47 23.02
N PRO A 281 20.84 -21.91 23.68
CA PRO A 281 19.58 -22.60 23.84
C PRO A 281 18.89 -22.89 22.49
N VAL A 282 18.23 -24.05 22.41
CA VAL A 282 17.32 -24.36 21.27
C VAL A 282 16.20 -23.34 21.25
N ALA A 283 15.93 -22.80 20.06
CA ALA A 283 14.85 -21.83 19.85
C ALA A 283 13.49 -22.47 20.16
N PRO A 284 12.55 -21.74 20.77
CA PRO A 284 11.18 -22.25 21.00
C PRO A 284 10.43 -22.47 19.68
N ASP A 285 9.41 -23.32 19.69
CA ASP A 285 8.65 -23.72 18.49
C ASP A 285 8.19 -22.52 17.62
N PRO A 286 7.67 -21.40 18.17
CA PRO A 286 7.29 -20.26 17.34
C PRO A 286 8.43 -19.58 16.58
N PHE A 287 9.69 -19.85 16.96
CA PHE A 287 10.90 -19.33 16.31
C PHE A 287 11.41 -20.22 15.17
N ARG A 288 10.79 -21.40 14.98
CA ARG A 288 11.22 -22.32 13.91
C ARG A 288 10.84 -21.76 12.55
N GLY A 289 11.80 -21.70 11.65
CA GLY A 289 11.61 -21.38 10.24
C GLY A 289 11.66 -22.63 9.36
N GLY A 290 11.74 -22.43 8.05
CA GLY A 290 11.73 -23.49 7.03
C GLY A 290 13.10 -24.11 6.71
N LEU A 291 14.21 -23.62 7.28
CA LEU A 291 15.50 -24.21 7.03
C LEU A 291 15.62 -25.59 7.69
N PRO A 292 16.28 -26.59 7.06
CA PRO A 292 16.42 -27.96 7.56
C PRO A 292 17.53 -28.07 8.64
N ILE A 293 17.41 -27.27 9.70
CA ILE A 293 18.38 -27.16 10.80
C ILE A 293 17.67 -27.20 12.14
N THR A 294 18.43 -27.46 13.22
CA THR A 294 17.96 -27.13 14.57
C THR A 294 18.27 -25.68 14.84
N TYR A 295 17.17 -24.87 15.06
CA TYR A 295 17.33 -23.48 15.38
C TYR A 295 17.82 -23.28 16.80
N HIS A 296 18.88 -22.50 16.96
CA HIS A 296 19.45 -22.08 18.26
C HIS A 296 19.33 -20.53 18.34
N LEU A 297 19.31 -20.02 19.56
CA LEU A 297 19.17 -18.57 19.77
C LEU A 297 20.50 -17.81 19.68
N GLY A 298 21.63 -18.50 19.84
CA GLY A 298 22.96 -17.87 19.85
C GLY A 298 23.23 -17.07 21.12
N GLY A 299 24.15 -16.10 21.00
CA GLY A 299 24.50 -15.21 22.11
C GLY A 299 25.52 -15.78 23.10
N ASP A 300 26.04 -16.99 22.84
CA ASP A 300 27.04 -17.74 23.64
C ASP A 300 28.49 -17.49 23.20
N GLY A 301 28.72 -16.60 22.24
CA GLY A 301 30.05 -16.29 21.68
C GLY A 301 30.55 -17.26 20.60
N GLY A 302 29.76 -18.26 20.21
CA GLY A 302 30.14 -19.27 19.22
C GLY A 302 30.21 -18.75 17.79
N VAL A 303 29.28 -17.89 17.39
CA VAL A 303 29.22 -17.27 16.05
C VAL A 303 29.47 -15.77 16.16
N LYS A 304 30.51 -15.30 15.47
CA LYS A 304 30.81 -13.88 15.31
C LYS A 304 30.66 -13.46 13.86
N VAL A 305 30.02 -12.29 13.65
CA VAL A 305 29.80 -11.72 12.34
C VAL A 305 30.43 -10.33 12.26
N HIS A 306 31.12 -10.05 11.17
CA HIS A 306 31.51 -8.71 10.73
C HIS A 306 30.48 -8.20 9.74
N LEU A 307 29.93 -7.02 10.01
CA LEU A 307 28.91 -6.35 9.21
C LEU A 307 29.37 -4.91 8.95
N ALA A 308 29.64 -4.56 7.68
CA ALA A 308 30.02 -3.22 7.32
C ALA A 308 29.16 -2.67 6.18
N VAL A 309 28.62 -1.46 6.38
CA VAL A 309 27.81 -0.74 5.43
C VAL A 309 28.25 0.71 5.36
N LYS A 310 28.41 1.19 4.15
CA LYS A 310 28.61 2.61 3.84
C LYS A 310 27.76 3.00 2.63
N SER A 311 27.03 4.11 2.73
CA SER A 311 26.14 4.60 1.70
C SER A 311 26.54 5.95 1.15
N ASP A 312 26.22 6.21 -0.13
CA ASP A 312 26.17 7.54 -0.70
C ASP A 312 24.82 8.18 -0.33
N TRP A 313 24.86 9.24 0.47
CA TRP A 313 23.70 9.97 0.99
C TRP A 313 23.38 11.23 0.18
N THR A 314 23.69 11.24 -1.10
CA THR A 314 23.33 12.36 -1.98
C THR A 314 21.87 12.33 -2.38
N LEU A 315 21.31 13.51 -2.64
CA LEU A 315 19.98 13.61 -3.24
C LEU A 315 20.00 13.03 -4.65
N LYS A 316 18.90 12.37 -5.03
CA LYS A 316 18.67 11.83 -6.36
C LYS A 316 17.40 12.49 -6.94
N PRO A 317 17.32 12.69 -8.26
CA PRO A 317 16.09 13.11 -8.89
C PRO A 317 15.07 11.97 -8.93
N ALA A 318 13.81 12.25 -8.58
CA ALA A 318 12.65 11.42 -8.81
C ALA A 318 11.80 12.07 -9.91
N TYR A 319 11.38 11.32 -10.92
CA TYR A 319 10.74 11.80 -12.14
C TYR A 319 9.28 11.37 -12.24
N ASN A 320 8.37 12.04 -11.53
CA ASN A 320 6.94 11.78 -11.65
C ASN A 320 6.39 12.22 -13.00
N VAL A 321 5.72 11.34 -13.73
CA VAL A 321 5.05 11.66 -14.99
C VAL A 321 3.58 11.94 -14.73
N ILE A 322 3.16 13.19 -14.87
CA ILE A 322 1.79 13.63 -14.61
C ILE A 322 1.11 13.97 -15.93
N ALA A 323 -0.05 13.35 -16.18
CA ALA A 323 -0.82 13.51 -17.41
C ALA A 323 -2.28 13.85 -17.12
N LYS A 324 -2.88 14.79 -17.83
CA LYS A 324 -4.23 15.30 -17.58
C LYS A 324 -5.12 15.27 -18.83
N LEU A 325 -6.37 14.81 -18.67
CA LEU A 325 -7.48 15.08 -19.59
C LEU A 325 -8.47 15.98 -18.88
N LYS A 326 -8.60 17.21 -19.36
CA LYS A 326 -9.40 18.25 -18.70
C LYS A 326 -10.89 17.95 -18.78
N GLY A 327 -11.57 18.06 -17.64
CA GLY A 327 -13.02 17.94 -17.55
C GLY A 327 -13.78 19.06 -18.28
N SER A 328 -14.93 18.71 -18.81
CA SER A 328 -15.76 19.62 -19.62
C SER A 328 -16.75 20.46 -18.78
N THR A 329 -17.33 19.89 -17.74
CA THR A 329 -18.38 20.52 -16.91
C THR A 329 -17.97 20.70 -15.45
N LEU A 330 -17.09 19.82 -14.94
CA LEU A 330 -16.57 19.81 -13.58
C LEU A 330 -15.01 19.74 -13.59
N PRO A 331 -14.32 20.71 -14.23
CA PRO A 331 -12.87 20.64 -14.43
C PRO A 331 -12.06 20.75 -13.14
N ASP A 332 -12.66 21.24 -12.06
CA ASP A 332 -12.06 21.36 -10.73
C ASP A 332 -12.38 20.15 -9.82
N GLU A 333 -13.00 19.11 -10.34
CA GLU A 333 -13.13 17.82 -9.68
C GLU A 333 -12.19 16.83 -10.38
N TRP A 334 -11.22 16.26 -9.62
CA TRP A 334 -10.18 15.41 -10.18
C TRP A 334 -10.32 13.96 -9.74
N ILE A 335 -10.17 13.05 -10.69
CA ILE A 335 -9.92 11.65 -10.42
C ILE A 335 -8.44 11.44 -10.66
N VAL A 336 -7.71 11.05 -9.63
CA VAL A 336 -6.28 10.79 -9.72
C VAL A 336 -6.06 9.28 -9.77
N ARG A 337 -5.33 8.80 -10.77
CA ARG A 337 -4.98 7.40 -10.99
C ARG A 337 -3.46 7.27 -10.97
N GLY A 338 -2.91 6.47 -10.08
CA GLY A 338 -1.47 6.34 -9.92
C GLY A 338 -0.96 4.90 -9.89
N ASN A 339 0.28 4.73 -10.33
CA ASN A 339 1.11 3.54 -10.19
C ASN A 339 2.57 3.95 -10.32
N HIS A 340 3.48 3.36 -9.55
CA HIS A 340 4.88 3.69 -9.72
C HIS A 340 5.54 2.95 -10.89
N HIS A 341 6.77 3.35 -11.24
CA HIS A 341 7.54 2.76 -12.34
C HIS A 341 8.99 2.44 -11.98
N ASP A 342 9.47 2.91 -10.83
CA ASP A 342 10.76 2.48 -10.29
C ASP A 342 10.66 1.07 -9.70
N GLY A 343 11.77 0.36 -9.64
CA GLY A 343 11.86 -0.96 -9.01
C GLY A 343 13.20 -1.15 -8.33
N TRP A 344 13.34 -2.13 -7.45
CA TRP A 344 14.65 -2.42 -6.81
C TRP A 344 15.68 -2.91 -7.83
N VAL A 345 15.24 -3.62 -8.88
CA VAL A 345 16.10 -4.02 -10.00
C VAL A 345 15.33 -3.88 -11.31
N PHE A 346 14.60 -4.90 -11.79
CA PHE A 346 13.88 -4.85 -13.05
C PHE A 346 12.39 -4.51 -12.87
N GLY A 347 11.79 -4.95 -11.77
CA GLY A 347 10.47 -4.56 -11.35
C GLY A 347 9.33 -5.02 -12.28
N ALA A 348 9.43 -6.19 -12.90
CA ALA A 348 8.43 -6.62 -13.89
C ALA A 348 7.06 -6.93 -13.25
N SER A 349 7.06 -7.56 -12.09
CA SER A 349 5.86 -7.76 -11.29
C SER A 349 5.55 -6.53 -10.46
N ASP A 350 6.52 -6.07 -9.69
CA ASP A 350 6.47 -4.93 -8.78
C ASP A 350 7.39 -3.80 -9.29
N PRO A 351 6.81 -2.72 -9.93
CA PRO A 351 5.38 -2.42 -10.10
C PRO A 351 4.88 -2.46 -11.56
N LEU A 352 5.73 -2.88 -12.51
CA LEU A 352 5.44 -2.66 -13.94
C LEU A 352 4.18 -3.39 -14.39
N SER A 353 3.75 -4.48 -13.73
CA SER A 353 2.51 -5.18 -14.06
C SER A 353 1.28 -4.27 -13.92
N GLY A 354 1.20 -3.46 -12.88
CA GLY A 354 0.16 -2.45 -12.72
C GLY A 354 0.40 -1.20 -13.55
N ASN A 355 1.68 -0.80 -13.75
CA ASN A 355 2.01 0.40 -14.52
C ASN A 355 1.63 0.24 -16.01
N VAL A 356 1.98 -0.89 -16.66
CA VAL A 356 1.61 -1.12 -18.05
C VAL A 356 0.10 -1.29 -18.23
N ALA A 357 -0.62 -1.78 -17.20
CA ALA A 357 -2.07 -1.79 -17.19
C ALA A 357 -2.62 -0.36 -17.19
N MET A 358 -2.07 0.54 -16.37
CA MET A 358 -2.41 1.96 -16.35
C MET A 358 -2.11 2.65 -17.69
N LEU A 359 -0.98 2.34 -18.33
CA LEU A 359 -0.65 2.86 -19.67
C LEU A 359 -1.67 2.39 -20.73
N SER A 360 -2.17 1.16 -20.63
CA SER A 360 -3.20 0.64 -21.52
C SER A 360 -4.54 1.37 -21.34
N GLU A 361 -4.93 1.64 -20.09
CA GLU A 361 -6.08 2.52 -19.76
C GLU A 361 -5.92 3.90 -20.42
N ALA A 362 -4.73 4.53 -20.22
CA ALA A 362 -4.45 5.87 -20.74
C ALA A 362 -4.49 5.92 -22.28
N LYS A 363 -4.00 4.89 -22.98
CA LYS A 363 -4.09 4.76 -24.43
C LYS A 363 -5.55 4.70 -24.89
N ALA A 364 -6.37 3.87 -24.23
CA ALA A 364 -7.78 3.71 -24.56
C ALA A 364 -8.59 5.00 -24.30
N LEU A 365 -8.37 5.67 -23.16
CA LEU A 365 -8.98 6.98 -22.85
C LEU A 365 -8.54 8.07 -23.84
N GLY A 366 -7.26 8.08 -24.24
CA GLY A 366 -6.74 8.97 -25.27
C GLY A 366 -7.40 8.75 -26.64
N ALA A 367 -7.72 7.50 -26.99
CA ALA A 367 -8.44 7.18 -28.20
C ALA A 367 -9.90 7.71 -28.16
N LEU A 368 -10.60 7.54 -27.05
CA LEU A 368 -11.93 8.13 -26.83
C LEU A 368 -11.87 9.66 -26.90
N TRP A 369 -10.87 10.29 -26.27
CA TRP A 369 -10.65 11.74 -26.33
C TRP A 369 -10.48 12.24 -27.77
N LYS A 370 -9.69 11.56 -28.59
CA LYS A 370 -9.48 11.90 -30.00
C LYS A 370 -10.75 11.70 -30.84
N GLN A 371 -11.65 10.80 -30.43
CA GLN A 371 -12.95 10.59 -31.06
C GLN A 371 -14.01 11.61 -30.61
N GLY A 372 -13.67 12.55 -29.72
CA GLY A 372 -14.57 13.60 -29.27
C GLY A 372 -15.26 13.35 -27.91
N TRP A 373 -15.01 12.20 -27.27
CA TRP A 373 -15.48 11.99 -25.89
C TRP A 373 -14.82 12.98 -24.93
N ARG A 374 -15.60 13.51 -23.99
CA ARG A 374 -15.14 14.46 -22.98
C ARG A 374 -15.68 14.04 -21.62
N PRO A 375 -14.80 13.78 -20.62
CA PRO A 375 -15.24 13.52 -19.26
C PRO A 375 -15.86 14.79 -18.65
N ALA A 376 -16.78 14.64 -17.72
CA ALA A 376 -17.27 15.78 -16.94
C ALA A 376 -16.17 16.29 -15.99
N ARG A 377 -15.46 15.39 -15.31
CA ARG A 377 -14.35 15.63 -14.39
C ARG A 377 -13.01 15.54 -15.07
N THR A 378 -12.00 16.24 -14.53
CA THR A 378 -10.62 16.09 -14.96
C THR A 378 -10.09 14.73 -14.51
N ILE A 379 -9.44 14.00 -15.42
CA ILE A 379 -8.74 12.75 -15.14
C ILE A 379 -7.25 13.07 -15.10
N VAL A 380 -6.59 12.70 -14.01
CA VAL A 380 -5.14 12.84 -13.80
C VAL A 380 -4.53 11.46 -13.68
N TYR A 381 -3.61 11.12 -14.56
CA TYR A 381 -2.81 9.90 -14.48
C TYR A 381 -1.40 10.25 -14.04
N ALA A 382 -0.87 9.49 -13.11
CA ALA A 382 0.45 9.68 -12.52
C ALA A 382 1.25 8.37 -12.56
N SER A 383 2.39 8.40 -13.26
CA SER A 383 3.39 7.34 -13.13
C SER A 383 4.44 7.86 -12.14
N TRP A 384 4.37 7.33 -10.92
CA TRP A 384 5.22 7.76 -9.82
C TRP A 384 6.61 7.17 -9.96
N ASP A 385 7.61 7.91 -9.46
CA ASP A 385 8.99 7.45 -9.31
C ASP A 385 9.34 7.40 -7.82
N ALA A 386 10.32 6.60 -7.46
CA ALA A 386 10.85 6.52 -6.11
C ALA A 386 9.83 6.09 -5.04
N GLU A 387 8.93 5.18 -5.39
CA GLU A 387 8.03 4.54 -4.43
C GLU A 387 8.81 3.62 -3.49
N GLU A 388 9.63 2.75 -4.07
CA GLU A 388 10.34 1.65 -3.43
C GLU A 388 11.17 2.04 -2.21
N PRO A 389 11.87 3.18 -2.21
CA PRO A 389 12.61 3.58 -1.02
C PRO A 389 11.74 3.95 0.17
N MET A 390 10.64 4.66 -0.04
CA MET A 390 9.78 5.15 1.04
C MET A 390 8.56 5.94 0.53
N LEU A 391 7.94 5.56 -0.57
CA LEU A 391 6.83 6.28 -1.22
C LEU A 391 7.20 7.73 -1.57
N LEU A 392 8.45 7.97 -2.03
CA LEU A 392 8.96 9.34 -2.12
C LEU A 392 8.20 10.15 -3.17
N GLY A 393 8.10 9.67 -4.41
CA GLY A 393 7.54 10.48 -5.50
C GLY A 393 6.10 10.91 -5.28
N SER A 394 5.25 9.98 -4.89
CA SER A 394 3.83 10.26 -4.64
C SER A 394 3.62 11.12 -3.40
N THR A 395 4.39 10.88 -2.32
CA THR A 395 4.27 11.65 -1.08
C THR A 395 4.71 13.10 -1.30
N GLU A 396 5.88 13.30 -1.93
CA GLU A 396 6.40 14.64 -2.18
C GLU A 396 5.49 15.44 -3.11
N TRP A 397 4.93 14.77 -4.12
CA TRP A 397 3.95 15.42 -5.00
C TRP A 397 2.66 15.77 -4.25
N ALA A 398 2.15 14.87 -3.41
CA ALA A 398 0.95 15.10 -2.62
C ALA A 398 1.13 16.24 -1.61
N GLU A 399 2.29 16.34 -0.98
CA GLU A 399 2.62 17.42 -0.03
C GLU A 399 2.82 18.77 -0.74
N ASP A 400 3.47 18.79 -1.91
CA ASP A 400 3.67 20.00 -2.71
C ASP A 400 2.32 20.55 -3.25
N HIS A 401 1.44 19.64 -3.68
CA HIS A 401 0.12 19.98 -4.23
C HIS A 401 -1.03 19.86 -3.20
N ALA A 402 -0.74 19.79 -1.89
CA ALA A 402 -1.74 19.48 -0.87
C ALA A 402 -2.98 20.37 -0.91
N ALA A 403 -2.81 21.68 -1.09
CA ALA A 403 -3.93 22.63 -1.14
C ALA A 403 -4.81 22.40 -2.38
N GLU A 404 -4.22 22.13 -3.54
CA GLU A 404 -4.93 21.87 -4.78
C GLU A 404 -5.67 20.52 -4.72
N LEU A 405 -5.00 19.48 -4.23
CA LEU A 405 -5.58 18.14 -4.07
C LEU A 405 -6.76 18.14 -3.11
N LYS A 406 -6.64 18.77 -1.95
CA LYS A 406 -7.76 18.91 -1.01
C LYS A 406 -8.95 19.66 -1.61
N ALA A 407 -8.69 20.65 -2.47
CA ALA A 407 -9.75 21.41 -3.12
C ALA A 407 -10.40 20.68 -4.30
N LYS A 408 -9.69 19.79 -4.99
CA LYS A 408 -10.10 19.25 -6.28
C LYS A 408 -10.21 17.72 -6.35
N ALA A 409 -9.37 16.96 -5.66
CA ALA A 409 -9.39 15.51 -5.78
C ALA A 409 -10.62 14.90 -5.08
N VAL A 410 -11.36 14.07 -5.81
CA VAL A 410 -12.55 13.37 -5.32
C VAL A 410 -12.29 11.89 -5.08
N LEU A 411 -11.32 11.30 -5.79
CA LEU A 411 -10.95 9.90 -5.67
C LEU A 411 -9.52 9.72 -6.16
N TYR A 412 -8.73 8.97 -5.42
CA TYR A 412 -7.45 8.41 -5.84
C TYR A 412 -7.59 6.91 -6.10
N ILE A 413 -7.09 6.41 -7.21
CA ILE A 413 -7.09 4.98 -7.53
C ILE A 413 -5.64 4.54 -7.72
N ASN A 414 -5.21 3.62 -6.88
CA ASN A 414 -3.90 3.01 -6.92
C ASN A 414 -3.96 1.63 -7.56
N THR A 415 -2.93 1.30 -8.28
CA THR A 415 -2.48 -0.08 -8.50
C THR A 415 -0.99 -0.12 -8.20
N ASP A 416 -0.46 -1.33 -8.12
CA ASP A 416 0.93 -1.60 -7.86
C ASP A 416 1.28 -2.90 -8.60
N GLY A 417 1.75 -3.94 -7.94
CA GLY A 417 1.83 -5.27 -8.52
C GLY A 417 0.45 -5.85 -8.89
N ASN A 418 0.42 -6.66 -9.94
CA ASN A 418 -0.78 -7.36 -10.41
C ASN A 418 -0.40 -8.72 -10.97
N GLY A 419 -1.13 -9.75 -10.58
CA GLY A 419 -0.91 -11.12 -11.02
C GLY A 419 -2.20 -11.84 -11.36
N ARG A 420 -2.10 -13.14 -11.53
CA ARG A 420 -3.22 -14.03 -11.87
C ARG A 420 -4.05 -14.35 -10.63
N GLY A 421 -5.38 -14.35 -10.73
CA GLY A 421 -6.27 -14.80 -9.66
C GLY A 421 -7.48 -13.93 -9.42
N MET A 422 -7.84 -13.75 -8.14
CA MET A 422 -9.04 -13.05 -7.73
C MET A 422 -8.85 -11.56 -7.63
N LEU A 423 -9.92 -10.80 -7.87
CA LEU A 423 -9.93 -9.36 -7.62
C LEU A 423 -9.70 -9.09 -6.13
N GLN A 424 -8.74 -8.22 -5.86
CA GLN A 424 -8.39 -7.74 -4.51
C GLN A 424 -8.58 -6.23 -4.49
N VAL A 425 -9.36 -5.74 -3.54
CA VAL A 425 -9.63 -4.30 -3.39
C VAL A 425 -9.59 -3.91 -1.92
N GLN A 426 -8.92 -2.80 -1.66
CA GLN A 426 -8.87 -2.16 -0.37
C GLN A 426 -9.12 -0.66 -0.55
N GLY A 427 -9.70 0.01 0.45
CA GLY A 427 -9.88 1.47 0.33
C GLY A 427 -11.04 2.06 1.10
N SER A 428 -11.50 3.19 0.59
CA SER A 428 -12.64 3.93 1.12
C SER A 428 -13.94 3.18 0.82
N HIS A 429 -14.61 2.73 1.87
CA HIS A 429 -15.75 1.81 1.78
C HIS A 429 -17.02 2.44 1.19
N ASP A 430 -17.10 3.74 1.11
CA ASP A 430 -18.18 4.46 0.38
C ASP A 430 -18.15 4.21 -1.13
N TYR A 431 -17.02 3.75 -1.70
CA TYR A 431 -16.89 3.28 -3.09
C TYR A 431 -17.08 1.76 -3.27
N GLN A 432 -17.31 0.99 -2.20
CA GLN A 432 -17.47 -0.47 -2.26
C GLN A 432 -18.55 -0.91 -3.25
N HIS A 433 -19.70 -0.24 -3.24
CA HIS A 433 -20.80 -0.54 -4.17
C HIS A 433 -20.38 -0.34 -5.64
N LEU A 434 -19.68 0.76 -5.97
CA LEU A 434 -19.19 1.00 -7.32
C LEU A 434 -18.24 -0.09 -7.80
N VAL A 435 -17.31 -0.51 -6.93
CA VAL A 435 -16.37 -1.60 -7.22
C VAL A 435 -17.11 -2.90 -7.54
N ASN A 436 -18.11 -3.28 -6.72
CA ASN A 436 -18.92 -4.47 -6.93
C ASN A 436 -19.71 -4.42 -8.25
N LEU A 437 -20.27 -3.25 -8.60
CA LEU A 437 -20.97 -3.06 -9.88
C LEU A 437 -20.01 -3.23 -11.07
N VAL A 438 -18.78 -2.69 -10.99
CA VAL A 438 -17.80 -2.84 -12.06
C VAL A 438 -17.32 -4.29 -12.16
N ALA A 439 -17.03 -4.94 -11.04
CA ALA A 439 -16.62 -6.35 -11.00
C ALA A 439 -17.68 -7.30 -11.58
N ALA A 440 -18.97 -6.94 -11.47
CA ALA A 440 -20.07 -7.69 -12.10
C ALA A 440 -20.11 -7.55 -13.64
N ASP A 441 -19.60 -6.44 -14.18
CA ASP A 441 -19.61 -6.14 -15.61
C ASP A 441 -18.32 -6.55 -16.35
N VAL A 442 -17.21 -6.78 -15.65
CA VAL A 442 -15.92 -7.20 -16.21
C VAL A 442 -15.85 -8.73 -16.23
N ILE A 443 -15.42 -9.29 -17.36
CA ILE A 443 -15.28 -10.74 -17.55
C ILE A 443 -13.89 -11.19 -17.11
N ASP A 444 -13.85 -12.21 -16.28
CA ASP A 444 -12.61 -12.89 -15.90
C ASP A 444 -12.01 -13.62 -17.12
N PRO A 445 -10.70 -13.41 -17.41
CA PRO A 445 -10.11 -13.86 -18.68
C PRO A 445 -9.92 -15.37 -18.78
N GLU A 446 -9.96 -16.11 -17.69
CA GLU A 446 -9.72 -17.55 -17.67
C GLU A 446 -11.00 -18.37 -17.53
N THR A 447 -11.96 -17.88 -16.77
CA THR A 447 -13.20 -18.62 -16.50
C THR A 447 -14.39 -18.20 -17.37
N GLY A 448 -14.34 -16.99 -17.95
CA GLY A 448 -15.41 -16.48 -18.81
C GLY A 448 -16.67 -16.02 -18.04
N VAL A 449 -16.69 -16.14 -16.71
CA VAL A 449 -17.74 -15.53 -15.89
C VAL A 449 -17.33 -14.11 -15.45
N SER A 450 -18.22 -13.35 -14.83
CA SER A 450 -17.82 -12.04 -14.31
C SER A 450 -16.81 -12.19 -13.16
N VAL A 451 -15.93 -11.20 -13.02
CA VAL A 451 -14.96 -11.11 -11.92
C VAL A 451 -15.66 -11.26 -10.56
N ALA A 452 -16.80 -10.60 -10.37
CA ALA A 452 -17.60 -10.74 -9.15
C ALA A 452 -18.13 -12.16 -8.95
N ALA A 453 -18.58 -12.85 -10.01
CA ALA A 453 -19.09 -14.22 -9.90
C ALA A 453 -17.96 -15.19 -9.52
N ARG A 454 -16.77 -15.03 -10.09
CA ARG A 454 -15.59 -15.83 -9.75
C ARG A 454 -15.19 -15.62 -8.28
N LEU A 455 -15.10 -14.38 -7.82
CA LEU A 455 -14.75 -14.03 -6.44
C LEU A 455 -15.75 -14.66 -5.44
N ARG A 456 -17.06 -14.53 -5.71
CA ARG A 456 -18.11 -15.15 -4.87
C ARG A 456 -17.97 -16.68 -4.81
N ALA A 457 -17.68 -17.31 -5.93
CA ALA A 457 -17.45 -18.76 -5.98
C ALA A 457 -16.23 -19.15 -5.15
N ALA A 458 -15.11 -18.43 -5.28
CA ALA A 458 -13.89 -18.69 -4.53
C ALA A 458 -14.09 -18.55 -3.01
N ILE A 459 -14.80 -17.51 -2.54
CA ILE A 459 -15.13 -17.30 -1.12
C ILE A 459 -15.94 -18.50 -0.59
N ARG A 460 -16.96 -18.95 -1.31
CA ARG A 460 -17.83 -20.07 -0.91
C ARG A 460 -17.08 -21.40 -0.87
N VAL A 461 -16.26 -21.67 -1.87
CA VAL A 461 -15.44 -22.89 -1.94
C VAL A 461 -14.40 -22.90 -0.82
N GLY A 462 -13.67 -21.79 -0.63
CA GLY A 462 -12.69 -21.68 0.45
C GLY A 462 -13.28 -21.89 1.84
N ALA A 463 -14.53 -21.45 2.08
CA ALA A 463 -15.26 -21.71 3.32
C ALA A 463 -15.63 -23.19 3.48
N TYR A 464 -16.08 -23.85 2.40
CA TYR A 464 -16.44 -25.28 2.40
C TYR A 464 -15.22 -26.17 2.64
N ASP A 465 -14.16 -25.97 1.90
CA ASP A 465 -12.92 -26.77 1.96
C ASP A 465 -12.04 -26.42 3.17
N LYS A 466 -12.41 -25.37 3.93
CA LYS A 466 -11.61 -24.82 5.05
C LYS A 466 -10.18 -24.42 4.65
N THR A 467 -9.94 -24.19 3.37
CA THR A 467 -8.67 -23.71 2.82
C THR A 467 -8.51 -22.20 3.03
N GLY A 468 -9.62 -21.48 3.23
CA GLY A 468 -9.67 -20.08 3.62
C GLY A 468 -10.54 -19.88 4.85
N ARG A 469 -10.36 -18.77 5.55
CA ARG A 469 -11.27 -18.25 6.58
C ARG A 469 -11.83 -16.93 6.08
N PRO A 470 -12.80 -16.95 5.14
CA PRO A 470 -13.40 -15.72 4.68
C PRO A 470 -14.02 -14.99 5.87
N ASP A 471 -13.99 -13.67 5.82
CA ASP A 471 -14.76 -12.85 6.73
C ASP A 471 -16.25 -13.22 6.69
N GLU A 472 -16.91 -13.20 7.84
CA GLU A 472 -18.34 -13.56 7.94
C GLU A 472 -19.23 -12.71 7.02
N ALA A 473 -18.91 -11.41 6.88
CA ALA A 473 -19.65 -10.52 6.00
C ALA A 473 -19.41 -10.86 4.51
N ALA A 474 -18.18 -11.18 4.13
CA ALA A 474 -17.85 -11.62 2.77
C ALA A 474 -18.55 -12.93 2.40
N LEU A 475 -18.57 -13.90 3.33
CA LEU A 475 -19.29 -15.18 3.13
C LEU A 475 -20.80 -14.94 3.01
N ALA A 476 -21.37 -14.13 3.89
CA ALA A 476 -22.80 -13.81 3.85
C ALA A 476 -23.18 -13.10 2.53
N ALA A 477 -22.36 -12.16 2.06
CA ALA A 477 -22.57 -11.49 0.77
C ALA A 477 -22.42 -12.46 -0.41
N ALA A 478 -21.46 -13.39 -0.35
CA ALA A 478 -21.27 -14.39 -1.40
C ALA A 478 -22.42 -15.40 -1.50
N GLU A 479 -23.06 -15.76 -0.37
CA GLU A 479 -24.16 -16.73 -0.29
C GLU A 479 -25.53 -16.11 -0.54
N LYS A 480 -25.80 -14.93 0.03
CA LYS A 480 -27.14 -14.32 0.07
C LYS A 480 -27.31 -13.18 -0.94
N GLY A 481 -26.24 -12.77 -1.60
CA GLY A 481 -26.20 -11.55 -2.42
C GLY A 481 -25.82 -10.31 -1.59
N GLY A 482 -25.61 -9.19 -2.28
CA GLY A 482 -25.09 -7.95 -1.71
C GLY A 482 -23.67 -7.69 -2.16
N ASP A 483 -23.08 -6.59 -1.72
CA ASP A 483 -21.72 -6.22 -2.08
C ASP A 483 -20.68 -7.02 -1.28
N ILE A 484 -19.68 -7.55 -1.94
CA ILE A 484 -18.53 -8.15 -1.26
C ILE A 484 -17.75 -7.01 -0.58
N PRO A 485 -17.49 -7.11 0.73
CA PRO A 485 -16.70 -6.09 1.43
C PRO A 485 -15.29 -5.93 0.84
N ILE A 486 -14.82 -4.69 0.79
CA ILE A 486 -13.42 -4.38 0.47
C ILE A 486 -12.60 -4.28 1.77
N GLY A 487 -11.27 -4.39 1.68
CA GLY A 487 -10.37 -4.29 2.82
C GLY A 487 -10.09 -2.84 3.23
N ALA A 488 -9.55 -2.67 4.44
CA ALA A 488 -9.00 -1.38 4.88
C ALA A 488 -7.58 -1.18 4.34
N LEU A 489 -7.20 0.08 4.03
CA LEU A 489 -5.84 0.43 3.61
C LEU A 489 -4.93 0.71 4.80
N GLY A 490 -3.79 0.04 4.82
CA GLY A 490 -2.67 0.31 5.70
C GLY A 490 -1.66 1.29 5.07
N SER A 491 -0.47 0.79 4.73
CA SER A 491 0.58 1.50 4.01
C SER A 491 1.25 0.54 3.01
N GLY A 492 2.24 1.02 2.27
CA GLY A 492 3.06 0.19 1.39
C GLY A 492 2.80 0.43 -0.08
N SER A 493 2.08 1.51 -0.45
CA SER A 493 2.02 2.02 -1.81
C SER A 493 1.53 3.48 -1.84
N ASP A 494 1.46 4.07 -3.01
CA ASP A 494 1.28 5.50 -3.32
C ASP A 494 -0.05 6.13 -2.84
N TYR A 495 -1.01 5.32 -2.38
CA TYR A 495 -2.26 5.83 -1.79
C TYR A 495 -2.06 6.45 -0.40
N SER A 496 -0.93 6.20 0.26
CA SER A 496 -0.73 6.54 1.67
C SER A 496 -0.87 8.04 1.95
N ALA A 497 -0.22 8.89 1.15
CA ALA A 497 -0.32 10.34 1.32
C ALA A 497 -1.72 10.86 1.00
N MET A 498 -2.38 10.31 -0.02
CA MET A 498 -3.72 10.73 -0.44
C MET A 498 -4.75 10.47 0.66
N LEU A 499 -4.84 9.21 1.15
CA LEU A 499 -5.84 8.82 2.14
C LEU A 499 -5.49 9.32 3.55
N GLN A 500 -4.28 8.99 4.02
CA GLN A 500 -3.96 9.06 5.45
C GLN A 500 -3.45 10.42 5.91
N HIS A 501 -3.00 11.25 4.98
CA HIS A 501 -2.52 12.61 5.25
C HIS A 501 -3.49 13.69 4.74
N LEU A 502 -3.99 13.54 3.50
CA LEU A 502 -4.85 14.53 2.86
C LEU A 502 -6.34 14.26 3.00
N GLY A 503 -6.77 13.03 3.34
CA GLY A 503 -8.18 12.63 3.47
C GLY A 503 -8.90 12.61 2.13
N ILE A 504 -8.21 12.16 1.09
CA ILE A 504 -8.81 11.93 -0.22
C ILE A 504 -9.21 10.45 -0.27
N ALA A 505 -10.48 10.18 -0.59
CA ALA A 505 -10.95 8.81 -0.79
C ALA A 505 -10.01 8.04 -1.73
N ALA A 506 -9.63 6.82 -1.34
CA ALA A 506 -8.65 6.05 -2.10
C ALA A 506 -9.06 4.58 -2.25
N LEU A 507 -8.72 4.00 -3.40
CA LEU A 507 -8.84 2.58 -3.67
C LEU A 507 -7.46 2.03 -4.10
N ASN A 508 -7.10 0.84 -3.62
CA ASN A 508 -5.99 0.04 -4.14
C ASN A 508 -6.57 -1.22 -4.76
N ILE A 509 -6.28 -1.47 -6.04
CA ILE A 509 -6.95 -2.51 -6.84
C ILE A 509 -5.90 -3.35 -7.55
N GLY A 510 -6.02 -4.67 -7.46
CA GLY A 510 -5.20 -5.64 -8.17
C GLY A 510 -5.90 -6.99 -8.31
N PHE A 511 -5.30 -7.88 -9.06
CA PHE A 511 -5.63 -9.30 -9.08
C PHE A 511 -4.46 -10.09 -8.51
N GLY A 512 -4.74 -11.26 -7.94
CA GLY A 512 -3.70 -12.13 -7.38
C GLY A 512 -4.26 -13.33 -6.61
N GLY A 513 -3.34 -14.08 -6.00
CA GLY A 513 -3.66 -15.24 -5.17
C GLY A 513 -3.64 -16.57 -5.92
N GLU A 514 -3.40 -16.57 -7.22
CA GLU A 514 -3.10 -17.74 -8.06
C GLU A 514 -1.80 -17.55 -8.85
N ASP A 515 -1.10 -16.43 -8.61
CA ASP A 515 0.24 -16.11 -9.09
C ASP A 515 1.31 -16.67 -8.14
N GLU A 516 2.56 -16.62 -8.56
CA GLU A 516 3.74 -17.04 -7.78
C GLU A 516 4.74 -15.87 -7.61
N SER A 517 4.26 -14.62 -7.61
CA SER A 517 5.08 -13.40 -7.59
C SER A 517 5.89 -13.19 -6.30
N ASP A 518 5.39 -13.65 -5.16
CA ASP A 518 6.04 -13.44 -3.85
C ASP A 518 7.47 -13.99 -3.78
N GLY A 519 7.75 -15.06 -4.51
CA GLY A 519 9.05 -15.72 -4.52
C GLY A 519 10.19 -14.88 -5.10
N VAL A 520 9.92 -13.90 -5.95
CA VAL A 520 10.95 -13.07 -6.60
C VAL A 520 10.94 -11.62 -6.14
N TYR A 521 9.99 -11.26 -5.28
CA TYR A 521 9.78 -9.91 -4.77
C TYR A 521 11.09 -9.24 -4.36
N HIS A 522 11.38 -8.05 -4.94
CA HIS A 522 12.55 -7.22 -4.69
C HIS A 522 13.91 -7.88 -4.99
N SER A 523 13.97 -8.87 -5.86
CA SER A 523 15.21 -9.51 -6.29
C SER A 523 15.51 -9.28 -7.77
N ILE A 524 16.66 -9.73 -8.26
CA ILE A 524 16.95 -9.69 -9.71
C ILE A 524 16.05 -10.64 -10.51
N TYR A 525 15.27 -11.48 -9.85
CA TYR A 525 14.38 -12.46 -10.47
C TYR A 525 12.96 -11.93 -10.66
N ASP A 526 12.64 -10.72 -10.17
CA ASP A 526 11.46 -9.98 -10.61
C ASP A 526 11.69 -9.46 -12.03
N SER A 527 11.62 -10.39 -12.99
CA SER A 527 12.00 -10.24 -14.37
C SER A 527 10.82 -10.41 -15.31
N PHE A 528 10.95 -9.91 -16.54
CA PHE A 528 9.96 -10.14 -17.59
C PHE A 528 9.68 -11.62 -17.81
N HIS A 529 10.71 -12.49 -17.75
CA HIS A 529 10.55 -13.93 -17.90
C HIS A 529 9.73 -14.54 -16.76
N HIS A 530 10.01 -14.16 -15.49
CA HIS A 530 9.25 -14.66 -14.35
C HIS A 530 7.79 -14.23 -14.45
N MET A 531 7.54 -12.93 -14.64
CA MET A 531 6.19 -12.36 -14.75
C MET A 531 5.34 -13.05 -15.82
N THR A 532 5.92 -13.27 -17.00
CA THR A 532 5.19 -13.87 -18.13
C THR A 532 5.10 -15.40 -18.09
N THR A 533 5.81 -16.04 -17.17
CA THR A 533 5.80 -17.51 -17.00
C THR A 533 4.94 -17.94 -15.82
N PHE A 534 5.07 -17.27 -14.67
CA PHE A 534 4.51 -17.71 -13.39
C PHE A 534 3.42 -16.78 -12.84
N ASP A 535 3.50 -15.46 -13.09
CA ASP A 535 2.60 -14.50 -12.45
C ASP A 535 1.35 -14.23 -13.31
N ASP A 536 1.51 -13.78 -14.57
CA ASP A 536 0.39 -13.53 -15.49
C ASP A 536 0.79 -13.85 -16.95
N PRO A 537 0.78 -15.13 -17.35
CA PRO A 537 1.11 -15.54 -18.71
C PRO A 537 0.25 -14.85 -19.77
N GLY A 538 0.91 -13.99 -20.56
CA GLY A 538 0.26 -13.19 -21.61
C GLY A 538 -0.44 -11.94 -21.10
N LEU A 539 -0.19 -11.50 -19.86
CA LEU A 539 -0.78 -10.32 -19.19
C LEU A 539 -2.31 -10.23 -19.35
N LYS A 540 -2.99 -11.36 -19.20
CA LYS A 540 -4.45 -11.44 -19.28
C LYS A 540 -5.12 -10.71 -18.14
N TYR A 541 -4.57 -10.84 -16.93
CA TYR A 541 -5.04 -10.13 -15.75
C TYR A 541 -4.61 -8.66 -15.74
N GLY A 542 -3.49 -8.33 -16.38
CA GLY A 542 -3.14 -6.95 -16.69
C GLY A 542 -4.22 -6.26 -17.54
N ALA A 543 -4.74 -6.95 -18.57
CA ALA A 543 -5.86 -6.45 -19.36
C ALA A 543 -7.18 -6.40 -18.57
N ALA A 544 -7.45 -7.36 -17.68
CA ALA A 544 -8.61 -7.36 -16.80
C ALA A 544 -8.54 -6.21 -15.78
N LEU A 545 -7.36 -5.93 -15.23
CA LEU A 545 -7.10 -4.80 -14.35
C LEU A 545 -7.40 -3.47 -15.06
N SER A 546 -6.87 -3.28 -16.27
CA SER A 546 -7.14 -2.10 -17.09
C SER A 546 -8.64 -1.87 -17.33
N LYS A 547 -9.40 -2.93 -17.61
CA LYS A 547 -10.85 -2.84 -17.78
C LYS A 547 -11.56 -2.49 -16.47
N THR A 548 -11.15 -3.12 -15.37
CA THR A 548 -11.76 -2.89 -14.06
C THR A 548 -11.53 -1.46 -13.59
N VAL A 549 -10.28 -1.02 -13.55
CA VAL A 549 -9.91 0.33 -13.09
C VAL A 549 -10.42 1.39 -14.06
N GLY A 550 -10.21 1.20 -15.36
CA GLY A 550 -10.65 2.16 -16.37
C GLY A 550 -12.16 2.37 -16.39
N ARG A 551 -12.98 1.33 -16.13
CA ARG A 551 -14.44 1.50 -16.00
C ARG A 551 -14.81 2.25 -14.72
N ILE A 552 -14.08 2.07 -13.60
CA ILE A 552 -14.28 2.90 -12.40
C ILE A 552 -13.99 4.37 -12.75
N VAL A 553 -12.83 4.64 -13.39
CA VAL A 553 -12.47 6.00 -13.85
C VAL A 553 -13.54 6.57 -14.76
N LEU A 554 -13.99 5.83 -15.77
CA LEU A 554 -15.04 6.29 -16.71
C LEU A 554 -16.35 6.61 -15.99
N ARG A 555 -16.79 5.75 -15.06
CA ARG A 555 -18.04 5.95 -14.32
C ARG A 555 -17.98 7.18 -13.43
N VAL A 556 -16.89 7.36 -12.67
CA VAL A 556 -16.73 8.54 -11.81
C VAL A 556 -16.51 9.80 -12.65
N ALA A 557 -15.73 9.73 -13.75
CA ALA A 557 -15.43 10.88 -14.60
C ALA A 557 -16.62 11.40 -15.39
N ALA A 558 -17.55 10.53 -15.79
CA ALA A 558 -18.73 10.89 -16.57
C ALA A 558 -20.00 11.10 -15.73
N ALA A 559 -19.99 10.73 -14.45
CA ALA A 559 -21.18 10.74 -13.63
C ALA A 559 -21.67 12.15 -13.31
N ASP A 560 -22.95 12.40 -13.59
CA ASP A 560 -23.66 13.59 -13.12
C ASP A 560 -24.07 13.47 -11.63
N ALA A 561 -23.97 12.28 -11.05
CA ALA A 561 -24.40 11.93 -9.71
C ALA A 561 -23.26 11.32 -8.88
N PRO A 562 -23.22 11.54 -7.55
CA PRO A 562 -22.28 10.87 -6.67
C PRO A 562 -22.35 9.35 -6.78
N GLN A 563 -21.19 8.69 -6.80
CA GLN A 563 -21.09 7.23 -6.93
C GLN A 563 -20.97 6.53 -5.57
N GLN A 564 -20.83 7.31 -4.49
CA GLN A 564 -20.67 6.79 -3.13
C GLN A 564 -21.98 6.22 -2.58
N ARG A 565 -21.83 5.21 -1.70
CA ARG A 565 -22.86 4.67 -0.82
C ARG A 565 -22.27 4.56 0.58
N PHE A 566 -22.97 5.11 1.55
CA PHE A 566 -22.41 5.32 2.89
C PHE A 566 -22.83 4.24 3.89
N GLY A 567 -23.82 3.43 3.57
CA GLY A 567 -24.26 2.31 4.41
C GLY A 567 -23.12 1.33 4.67
N ASP A 568 -22.39 0.95 3.62
CA ASP A 568 -21.25 0.04 3.70
C ASP A 568 -20.14 0.58 4.61
N PHE A 569 -19.81 1.85 4.48
CA PHE A 569 -18.83 2.53 5.35
C PHE A 569 -19.29 2.50 6.81
N ALA A 570 -20.55 2.85 7.08
CA ALA A 570 -21.09 2.89 8.44
C ALA A 570 -21.11 1.51 9.10
N ASP A 571 -21.47 0.45 8.36
CA ASP A 571 -21.45 -0.93 8.86
C ASP A 571 -20.04 -1.44 9.13
N THR A 572 -19.09 -1.05 8.28
CA THR A 572 -17.67 -1.35 8.46
C THR A 572 -17.12 -0.68 9.73
N VAL A 573 -17.39 0.61 9.95
CA VAL A 573 -16.95 1.31 11.17
C VAL A 573 -17.56 0.69 12.42
N ALA A 574 -18.83 0.26 12.37
CA ALA A 574 -19.49 -0.46 13.48
C ALA A 574 -18.79 -1.78 13.78
N THR A 575 -18.36 -2.51 12.75
CA THR A 575 -17.58 -3.76 12.90
C THR A 575 -16.24 -3.46 13.60
N TYR A 576 -15.53 -2.43 13.17
CA TYR A 576 -14.26 -2.02 13.78
C TYR A 576 -14.41 -1.66 15.27
N LEU A 577 -15.50 -0.97 15.62
CA LEU A 577 -15.78 -0.65 17.02
C LEU A 577 -16.05 -1.90 17.86
N LYS A 578 -16.81 -2.86 17.30
CA LYS A 578 -17.05 -4.16 17.95
C LYS A 578 -15.74 -4.92 18.21
N GLU A 579 -14.82 -4.91 17.25
CA GLU A 579 -13.50 -5.51 17.40
C GLU A 579 -12.65 -4.82 18.47
N VAL A 580 -12.67 -3.48 18.53
CA VAL A 580 -11.94 -2.71 19.56
C VAL A 580 -12.49 -3.01 20.96
N LYS A 581 -13.80 -3.11 21.11
CA LYS A 581 -14.42 -3.54 22.38
C LYS A 581 -13.97 -4.93 22.80
N LYS A 582 -14.03 -5.87 21.86
CA LYS A 582 -13.57 -7.23 22.10
C LYS A 582 -12.08 -7.28 22.47
N LEU A 583 -11.23 -6.49 21.81
CA LEU A 583 -9.81 -6.37 22.14
C LEU A 583 -9.61 -5.91 23.60
N ALA A 584 -10.34 -4.90 24.06
CA ALA A 584 -10.25 -4.42 25.44
C ALA A 584 -10.70 -5.47 26.45
N ASP A 585 -11.76 -6.24 26.15
CA ASP A 585 -12.27 -7.34 27.00
C ASP A 585 -11.31 -8.53 27.03
N ASP A 586 -10.76 -8.92 25.89
CA ASP A 586 -9.78 -10.00 25.77
C ASP A 586 -8.51 -9.63 26.58
N ARG A 587 -8.02 -8.40 26.47
CA ARG A 587 -6.86 -7.89 27.24
C ARG A 587 -7.11 -7.95 28.76
N ARG A 588 -8.27 -7.52 29.25
CA ARG A 588 -8.62 -7.62 30.69
C ARG A 588 -8.62 -9.07 31.15
N THR A 589 -9.18 -9.96 30.33
CA THR A 589 -9.22 -11.41 30.62
C THR A 589 -7.81 -12.00 30.69
N GLU A 590 -6.94 -11.66 29.74
CA GLU A 590 -5.54 -12.09 29.72
C GLU A 590 -4.74 -11.54 30.90
N ASP A 591 -4.95 -10.27 31.26
CA ASP A 591 -4.31 -9.65 32.41
C ASP A 591 -4.69 -10.37 33.71
N GLY A 592 -5.98 -10.65 33.91
CA GLY A 592 -6.44 -11.39 35.09
C GLY A 592 -5.86 -12.81 35.18
N LYS A 593 -5.77 -13.51 34.04
CA LYS A 593 -5.09 -14.83 33.98
C LYS A 593 -3.61 -14.72 34.34
N ARG A 594 -2.91 -13.75 33.75
CA ARG A 594 -1.49 -13.54 34.03
C ARG A 594 -1.24 -13.20 35.50
N GLU A 595 -2.02 -12.31 36.07
CA GLU A 595 -1.92 -11.94 37.49
C GLU A 595 -2.10 -13.16 38.41
N LEU A 596 -3.09 -14.03 38.12
CA LEU A 596 -3.31 -15.27 38.85
C LEU A 596 -2.10 -16.20 38.74
N LEU A 597 -1.56 -16.42 37.52
CA LEU A 597 -0.38 -17.24 37.29
C LEU A 597 0.88 -16.72 38.00
N LEU A 598 1.04 -15.38 38.08
CA LEU A 598 2.13 -14.75 38.82
C LEU A 598 1.95 -14.96 40.33
N LYS A 599 0.74 -14.75 40.86
CA LYS A 599 0.40 -14.96 42.27
C LYS A 599 0.62 -16.38 42.73
N ASP A 600 0.29 -17.35 41.91
CA ASP A 600 0.41 -18.79 42.20
C ASP A 600 1.83 -19.33 41.92
N ASP A 601 2.78 -18.46 41.53
CA ASP A 601 4.14 -18.85 41.13
C ASP A 601 4.17 -19.94 40.01
N ALA A 602 3.10 -19.99 39.22
CA ALA A 602 2.86 -21.05 38.24
C ALA A 602 3.92 -21.05 37.14
N PHE A 603 4.43 -19.88 36.73
CA PHE A 603 5.49 -19.80 35.71
C PHE A 603 6.78 -20.52 36.15
N ARG A 604 7.17 -20.37 37.41
CA ARG A 604 8.36 -21.06 37.95
C ARG A 604 8.09 -22.55 38.12
N ILE A 605 6.92 -22.90 38.67
CA ILE A 605 6.56 -24.30 38.94
C ILE A 605 6.44 -25.12 37.64
N ALA A 606 5.90 -24.51 36.58
CA ALA A 606 5.76 -25.16 35.28
C ALA A 606 7.04 -25.12 34.42
N SER A 607 8.06 -24.35 34.82
CA SER A 607 9.31 -24.27 34.07
C SER A 607 10.14 -25.52 34.22
N ASP A 608 10.76 -25.97 33.13
CA ASP A 608 11.76 -27.06 33.19
C ASP A 608 12.97 -26.62 34.08
N PRO A 609 13.26 -27.32 35.19
CA PRO A 609 14.37 -26.93 36.05
C PRO A 609 15.76 -26.93 35.39
N LEU A 610 15.90 -27.71 34.31
CA LEU A 610 17.15 -27.77 33.52
C LEU A 610 17.23 -26.67 32.45
N LYS A 611 16.10 -26.06 32.10
CA LYS A 611 15.99 -24.96 31.11
C LYS A 611 15.05 -23.88 31.64
N PRO A 612 15.39 -23.20 32.74
CA PRO A 612 14.47 -22.29 33.41
C PRO A 612 14.15 -21.10 32.51
N VAL A 613 12.86 -20.75 32.46
CA VAL A 613 12.34 -19.55 31.79
C VAL A 613 11.77 -18.64 32.88
N THR A 614 12.23 -17.40 32.93
CA THR A 614 11.72 -16.43 33.94
C THR A 614 10.25 -16.15 33.71
N ALA A 615 9.52 -15.82 34.77
CA ALA A 615 8.14 -15.40 34.70
C ALA A 615 7.97 -14.19 33.76
N ALA A 616 6.79 -14.04 33.18
CA ALA A 616 6.42 -12.80 32.48
C ALA A 616 6.50 -11.62 33.48
N ALA A 617 6.98 -10.47 33.01
CA ALA A 617 6.97 -9.27 33.82
C ALA A 617 5.51 -8.86 34.16
N PRO A 618 5.26 -8.31 35.37
CA PRO A 618 3.98 -7.70 35.66
C PRO A 618 3.70 -6.55 34.69
N GLU A 619 2.47 -6.49 34.21
CA GLU A 619 2.01 -5.40 33.35
C GLU A 619 0.79 -4.73 34.00
N ALA A 620 0.56 -3.45 33.73
CA ALA A 620 -0.60 -2.72 34.23
C ALA A 620 -1.89 -3.40 33.75
N THR A 621 -2.85 -3.63 34.64
CA THR A 621 -4.16 -4.20 34.29
C THR A 621 -4.94 -3.26 33.39
N THR A 622 -5.55 -3.80 32.34
CA THR A 622 -6.36 -3.03 31.40
C THR A 622 -7.61 -2.47 32.11
N PRO A 623 -7.75 -1.14 32.26
CA PRO A 623 -8.92 -0.54 32.89
C PRO A 623 -10.14 -0.61 31.99
N HIS A 624 -11.26 -0.10 32.48
CA HIS A 624 -12.39 0.23 31.61
C HIS A 624 -11.99 1.34 30.65
N ILE A 625 -12.26 1.13 29.35
CA ILE A 625 -12.05 2.13 28.29
C ILE A 625 -13.41 2.79 28.01
N GLU A 626 -13.45 4.11 28.05
CA GLU A 626 -14.67 4.89 27.85
C GLU A 626 -14.99 5.02 26.36
N LEU A 627 -15.87 4.16 25.87
CA LEU A 627 -16.27 4.10 24.45
C LEU A 627 -17.69 4.60 24.16
N ALA A 628 -18.44 5.05 25.18
CA ALA A 628 -19.86 5.43 25.02
C ALA A 628 -20.06 6.56 24.00
N ALA A 629 -19.16 7.56 23.98
CA ALA A 629 -19.23 8.63 22.98
C ALA A 629 -19.04 8.11 21.56
N LEU A 630 -18.14 7.13 21.40
CA LEU A 630 -17.86 6.51 20.11
C LEU A 630 -19.01 5.61 19.65
N ASP A 631 -19.65 4.86 20.57
CA ASP A 631 -20.89 4.10 20.28
C ASP A 631 -21.99 5.02 19.74
N ASN A 632 -22.28 6.09 20.45
CA ASN A 632 -23.30 7.06 20.04
C ASN A 632 -22.98 7.70 18.68
N ALA A 633 -21.70 7.93 18.38
CA ALA A 633 -21.27 8.50 17.11
C ALA A 633 -21.46 7.49 15.94
N VAL A 634 -21.13 6.22 16.17
CA VAL A 634 -21.37 5.13 15.19
C VAL A 634 -22.87 4.95 14.93
N ASP A 635 -23.72 4.99 15.96
CA ASP A 635 -25.17 4.90 15.78
C ASP A 635 -25.70 6.07 14.95
N LYS A 636 -25.21 7.29 15.19
CA LYS A 636 -25.57 8.48 14.37
C LYS A 636 -25.11 8.32 12.93
N LEU A 637 -23.87 7.85 12.72
CA LEU A 637 -23.36 7.61 11.38
C LEU A 637 -24.23 6.59 10.62
N LYS A 638 -24.60 5.47 11.26
CA LYS A 638 -25.48 4.45 10.65
C LYS A 638 -26.84 5.03 10.28
N ALA A 639 -27.43 5.79 11.18
CA ALA A 639 -28.73 6.41 10.93
C ALA A 639 -28.67 7.41 9.75
N ALA A 640 -27.64 8.28 9.71
CA ALA A 640 -27.46 9.26 8.66
C ALA A 640 -27.14 8.61 7.30
N ALA A 641 -26.26 7.60 7.27
CA ALA A 641 -25.90 6.86 6.08
C ALA A 641 -27.10 6.12 5.47
N THR A 642 -27.84 5.38 6.30
CA THR A 642 -29.06 4.67 5.86
C THR A 642 -30.12 5.65 5.31
N ALA A 643 -30.30 6.78 5.98
CA ALA A 643 -31.27 7.79 5.54
C ALA A 643 -30.84 8.48 4.23
N TYR A 644 -29.54 8.75 4.05
CA TYR A 644 -28.99 9.27 2.79
C TYR A 644 -29.17 8.27 1.65
N ASP A 645 -28.75 7.02 1.82
CA ASP A 645 -28.83 6.00 0.78
C ASP A 645 -30.27 5.71 0.38
N SER A 646 -31.22 5.71 1.35
CA SER A 646 -32.64 5.57 1.08
C SER A 646 -33.21 6.76 0.29
N ALA A 647 -32.87 7.99 0.67
CA ALA A 647 -33.30 9.20 -0.04
C ALA A 647 -32.72 9.24 -1.47
N TRP A 648 -31.47 8.82 -1.61
CA TRP A 648 -30.82 8.71 -2.92
C TRP A 648 -31.52 7.67 -3.82
N ALA A 649 -31.83 6.49 -3.30
CA ALA A 649 -32.53 5.44 -4.04
C ALA A 649 -33.93 5.87 -4.48
N ASP A 650 -34.64 6.65 -3.64
CA ASP A 650 -36.00 7.13 -3.91
C ASP A 650 -36.03 8.32 -4.88
N LYS A 651 -35.13 9.30 -4.72
CA LYS A 651 -35.22 10.61 -5.38
C LYS A 651 -34.01 11.01 -6.21
N GLY A 652 -32.87 10.29 -6.08
CA GLY A 652 -31.62 10.71 -6.70
C GLY A 652 -31.69 10.90 -8.21
N ALA A 653 -32.38 10.00 -8.91
CA ALA A 653 -32.55 10.07 -10.36
C ALA A 653 -33.40 11.25 -10.85
N ALA A 654 -34.18 11.89 -9.98
CA ALA A 654 -35.07 13.01 -10.31
C ALA A 654 -34.47 14.38 -9.95
N LEU A 655 -33.24 14.44 -9.46
CA LEU A 655 -32.57 15.67 -9.07
C LEU A 655 -32.24 16.53 -10.32
N ASP A 656 -32.48 17.82 -10.22
CA ASP A 656 -32.02 18.77 -11.22
C ASP A 656 -30.53 19.08 -11.11
N ALA A 657 -29.95 19.69 -12.13
CA ALA A 657 -28.51 19.98 -12.20
C ALA A 657 -28.01 20.92 -11.08
N VAL A 658 -28.87 21.75 -10.49
CA VAL A 658 -28.47 22.64 -9.39
C VAL A 658 -28.28 21.83 -8.10
N ARG A 659 -29.29 20.99 -7.78
CA ARG A 659 -29.19 20.10 -6.60
C ARG A 659 -28.07 19.10 -6.72
N LEU A 660 -27.84 18.52 -7.91
CA LEU A 660 -26.71 17.63 -8.16
C LEU A 660 -25.36 18.34 -7.90
N ARG A 661 -25.18 19.57 -8.39
CA ARG A 661 -23.96 20.36 -8.10
C ARG A 661 -23.79 20.64 -6.61
N THR A 662 -24.88 21.00 -5.91
CA THR A 662 -24.84 21.21 -4.46
C THR A 662 -24.40 19.93 -3.73
N LEU A 663 -24.99 18.79 -4.12
CA LEU A 663 -24.69 17.48 -3.54
C LEU A 663 -23.22 17.07 -3.78
N HIS A 664 -22.70 17.28 -4.98
CA HIS A 664 -21.27 17.07 -5.27
C HIS A 664 -20.39 17.95 -4.38
N GLY A 665 -20.70 19.23 -4.23
CA GLY A 665 -19.96 20.13 -3.35
C GLY A 665 -19.99 19.72 -1.88
N GLN A 666 -21.04 19.01 -1.43
CA GLN A 666 -21.14 18.49 -0.06
C GLN A 666 -20.37 17.17 0.15
N LEU A 667 -20.21 16.34 -0.88
CA LEU A 667 -19.69 14.98 -0.73
C LEU A 667 -18.23 14.81 -1.22
N ARG A 668 -17.75 15.67 -2.12
CA ARG A 668 -16.42 15.49 -2.75
C ARG A 668 -15.25 15.44 -1.78
N ASP A 669 -15.37 16.11 -0.65
CA ASP A 669 -14.35 16.25 0.39
C ASP A 669 -14.75 15.61 1.74
N ILE A 670 -15.75 14.73 1.71
CA ILE A 670 -16.33 14.17 2.94
C ILE A 670 -15.31 13.37 3.74
N ASP A 671 -14.38 12.66 3.09
CA ASP A 671 -13.34 11.88 3.75
C ASP A 671 -12.33 12.76 4.50
N GLN A 672 -12.18 14.05 4.13
CA GLN A 672 -11.35 14.98 4.89
C GLN A 672 -11.90 15.24 6.31
N LEU A 673 -13.19 15.01 6.55
CA LEU A 673 -13.78 15.08 7.89
C LEU A 673 -13.30 13.96 8.83
N LEU A 674 -12.71 12.87 8.28
CA LEU A 674 -12.15 11.77 9.05
C LEU A 674 -10.73 12.02 9.55
N LEU A 675 -10.16 13.19 9.23
CA LEU A 675 -8.84 13.61 9.68
C LEU A 675 -8.89 14.32 11.03
N ASP A 676 -7.82 14.18 11.80
CA ASP A 676 -7.49 15.05 12.95
C ASP A 676 -6.10 15.65 12.72
N ASP A 677 -6.00 16.98 12.63
CA ASP A 677 -4.73 17.69 12.35
C ASP A 677 -3.63 17.45 13.42
N ARG A 678 -4.01 17.00 14.62
CA ARG A 678 -3.04 16.58 15.64
C ARG A 678 -2.38 15.24 15.32
N GLY A 679 -2.93 14.49 14.37
CA GLY A 679 -2.46 13.18 13.93
C GLY A 679 -2.56 12.09 15.01
N LEU A 680 -1.97 10.94 14.72
CA LEU A 680 -1.92 9.79 15.63
C LEU A 680 -0.79 9.93 16.67
N PRO A 681 -0.88 9.24 17.82
CA PRO A 681 0.14 9.33 18.88
C PRO A 681 1.54 8.97 18.38
N GLY A 682 2.49 9.94 18.52
CA GLY A 682 3.90 9.75 18.14
C GLY A 682 4.17 9.72 16.63
N ARG A 683 3.14 9.95 15.77
CA ARG A 683 3.24 9.94 14.31
C ARG A 683 2.20 10.88 13.69
N THR A 684 2.42 12.18 13.94
CA THR A 684 1.47 13.25 13.59
C THR A 684 1.23 13.43 12.09
N TRP A 685 2.08 12.86 11.25
CA TRP A 685 1.88 12.86 9.80
C TRP A 685 0.63 12.06 9.39
N TYR A 686 0.35 10.94 10.08
CA TYR A 686 -0.85 10.14 9.89
C TYR A 686 -2.02 10.81 10.62
N LYS A 687 -3.00 11.32 9.86
CA LYS A 687 -4.11 12.12 10.39
C LYS A 687 -5.44 11.38 10.36
N HIS A 688 -5.58 10.34 9.55
CA HIS A 688 -6.83 9.63 9.36
C HIS A 688 -7.19 8.76 10.58
N LEU A 689 -8.39 8.96 11.17
CA LEU A 689 -8.77 8.29 12.41
C LEU A 689 -9.47 6.93 12.22
N ILE A 690 -9.79 6.54 10.98
CA ILE A 690 -10.42 5.26 10.68
C ILE A 690 -9.42 4.24 10.16
N TYR A 691 -8.45 4.67 9.33
CA TYR A 691 -7.43 3.81 8.72
C TYR A 691 -6.03 4.38 8.92
N ALA A 692 -5.08 3.53 9.30
CA ALA A 692 -3.65 3.86 9.28
C ALA A 692 -2.82 2.58 9.23
N PRO A 693 -1.55 2.62 8.79
CA PRO A 693 -0.64 1.50 8.98
C PRO A 693 -0.41 1.27 10.48
N GLY A 694 -0.26 0.01 10.88
CA GLY A 694 0.00 -0.29 12.28
C GLY A 694 1.43 0.05 12.70
N ARG A 695 1.59 0.62 13.89
CA ARG A 695 2.91 1.03 14.42
C ARG A 695 3.89 -0.15 14.55
N PHE A 696 3.38 -1.34 14.87
CA PHE A 696 4.17 -2.58 14.98
C PHE A 696 3.78 -3.65 13.95
N THR A 697 2.92 -3.31 12.98
CA THR A 697 2.62 -4.19 11.84
C THR A 697 3.08 -3.57 10.51
N GLY A 698 3.26 -2.25 10.45
CA GLY A 698 3.69 -1.55 9.25
C GLY A 698 2.64 -1.59 8.16
N TYR A 699 2.80 -2.39 7.12
CA TYR A 699 1.87 -2.47 5.99
C TYR A 699 0.41 -2.72 6.38
N GLY A 700 0.18 -3.61 7.35
CA GLY A 700 -1.17 -3.99 7.76
C GLY A 700 -1.97 -2.83 8.34
N ALA A 701 -3.21 -2.66 7.87
CA ALA A 701 -4.10 -1.64 8.37
C ALA A 701 -4.46 -1.85 9.84
N LYS A 702 -4.42 -0.77 10.61
CA LYS A 702 -5.08 -0.65 11.90
C LYS A 702 -6.32 0.21 11.73
N THR A 703 -7.44 -0.36 12.13
CA THR A 703 -8.74 0.31 12.08
C THR A 703 -9.03 0.96 13.42
N LEU A 704 -9.59 2.17 13.42
CA LEU A 704 -9.68 3.04 14.59
C LEU A 704 -8.31 3.17 15.30
N PRO A 705 -7.24 3.54 14.56
CA PRO A 705 -5.85 3.30 14.97
C PRO A 705 -5.50 3.97 16.31
N GLY A 706 -5.97 5.18 16.54
CA GLY A 706 -5.70 5.91 17.79
C GLY A 706 -6.24 5.22 19.04
N VAL A 707 -7.36 4.49 18.92
CA VAL A 707 -7.97 3.74 20.03
C VAL A 707 -7.37 2.33 20.13
N ARG A 708 -7.33 1.61 19.02
CA ARG A 708 -6.88 0.22 18.95
C ARG A 708 -5.43 0.07 19.42
N GLU A 709 -4.51 0.83 18.84
CA GLU A 709 -3.09 0.78 19.20
C GLU A 709 -2.83 1.24 20.64
N ALA A 710 -3.57 2.23 21.10
CA ALA A 710 -3.44 2.67 22.48
C ALA A 710 -3.83 1.57 23.49
N ILE A 711 -4.84 0.74 23.17
CA ILE A 711 -5.18 -0.46 23.96
C ILE A 711 -4.08 -1.53 23.83
N GLU A 712 -3.62 -1.81 22.62
CA GLU A 712 -2.56 -2.81 22.34
C GLU A 712 -1.26 -2.47 23.07
N GLU A 713 -0.90 -1.19 23.14
CA GLU A 713 0.33 -0.68 23.74
C GLU A 713 0.16 -0.25 25.21
N ARG A 714 -1.00 -0.49 25.81
CA ARG A 714 -1.32 -0.12 27.21
C ARG A 714 -1.23 1.39 27.52
N ARG A 715 -1.47 2.24 26.51
CA ARG A 715 -1.58 3.71 26.64
C ARG A 715 -3.05 4.10 26.82
N PHE A 716 -3.64 3.67 27.96
CA PHE A 716 -5.09 3.70 28.15
C PHE A 716 -5.69 5.11 28.20
N ASP A 717 -4.93 6.10 28.66
CA ASP A 717 -5.36 7.52 28.61
C ASP A 717 -5.48 7.99 27.15
N ASP A 718 -4.54 7.62 26.28
CA ASP A 718 -4.62 7.89 24.86
C ASP A 718 -5.85 7.20 24.24
N ALA A 719 -6.17 5.96 24.63
CA ALA A 719 -7.33 5.26 24.13
C ALA A 719 -8.63 6.05 24.38
N ASN A 720 -8.82 6.57 25.59
CA ASN A 720 -9.97 7.40 25.96
C ASN A 720 -9.99 8.73 25.18
N VAL A 721 -8.84 9.39 25.03
CA VAL A 721 -8.72 10.65 24.26
C VAL A 721 -9.09 10.41 22.80
N TYR A 722 -8.54 9.35 22.18
CA TYR A 722 -8.81 9.08 20.77
C TYR A 722 -10.21 8.51 20.51
N ALA A 723 -10.83 7.82 21.46
CA ALA A 723 -12.25 7.47 21.39
C ALA A 723 -13.12 8.73 21.23
N GLY A 724 -12.86 9.78 22.04
CA GLY A 724 -13.55 11.07 21.92
C GLY A 724 -13.28 11.80 20.60
N ARG A 725 -12.01 11.79 20.10
CA ARG A 725 -11.64 12.41 18.84
C ARG A 725 -12.31 11.69 17.63
N THR A 726 -12.26 10.37 17.62
CA THR A 726 -12.90 9.55 16.58
C THR A 726 -14.41 9.72 16.59
N ALA A 727 -15.03 9.79 17.78
CA ALA A 727 -16.45 10.09 17.91
C ALA A 727 -16.80 11.44 17.26
N LYS A 728 -15.97 12.47 17.48
CA LYS A 728 -16.22 13.80 16.89
C LYS A 728 -16.20 13.77 15.37
N VAL A 729 -15.17 13.17 14.73
CA VAL A 729 -15.08 13.13 13.27
C VAL A 729 -16.25 12.34 12.65
N LEU A 730 -16.70 11.26 13.30
CA LEU A 730 -17.87 10.50 12.85
C LEU A 730 -19.18 11.28 12.98
N VAL A 731 -19.33 12.10 14.04
CA VAL A 731 -20.50 13.00 14.18
C VAL A 731 -20.49 14.08 13.12
N ASP A 732 -19.33 14.68 12.82
CA ASP A 732 -19.19 15.70 11.77
C ASP A 732 -19.50 15.10 10.37
N TYR A 733 -19.04 13.88 10.12
CA TYR A 733 -19.34 13.12 8.90
C TYR A 733 -20.85 12.82 8.78
N ALA A 734 -21.48 12.33 9.84
CA ALA A 734 -22.93 12.07 9.88
C ALA A 734 -23.75 13.36 9.61
N ALA A 735 -23.33 14.49 10.19
CA ALA A 735 -23.98 15.77 9.96
C ALA A 735 -23.88 16.22 8.49
N ARG A 736 -22.76 15.95 7.81
CA ARG A 736 -22.60 16.21 6.37
C ARG A 736 -23.54 15.32 5.54
N LEU A 737 -23.72 14.05 5.90
CA LEU A 737 -24.69 13.16 5.26
C LEU A 737 -26.13 13.62 5.44
N ASP A 738 -26.49 14.10 6.64
CA ASP A 738 -27.83 14.69 6.89
C ASP A 738 -28.08 15.94 6.05
N ALA A 739 -27.07 16.81 5.89
CA ALA A 739 -27.17 17.97 5.01
C ALA A 739 -27.33 17.57 3.53
N ALA A 740 -26.55 16.57 3.08
CA ALA A 740 -26.66 16.02 1.72
C ALA A 740 -28.04 15.39 1.48
N ARG A 741 -28.57 14.64 2.45
CA ARG A 741 -29.96 14.13 2.41
C ARG A 741 -30.97 15.26 2.29
N GLY A 742 -30.82 16.35 3.06
CA GLY A 742 -31.67 17.54 2.97
C GLY A 742 -31.72 18.12 1.55
N THR A 743 -30.58 18.18 0.86
CA THR A 743 -30.48 18.58 -0.55
C THR A 743 -31.28 17.66 -1.47
N ILE A 744 -31.21 16.34 -1.27
CA ILE A 744 -31.99 15.35 -2.05
C ILE A 744 -33.50 15.54 -1.81
N GLU A 745 -33.90 15.73 -0.56
CA GLU A 745 -35.32 15.89 -0.19
C GLU A 745 -35.90 17.27 -0.48
N GLY A 746 -35.07 18.27 -0.84
CA GLY A 746 -35.50 19.63 -1.15
C GLY A 746 -35.78 20.47 0.10
N ARG A 747 -35.04 20.24 1.15
CA ARG A 747 -35.09 20.97 2.43
C ARG A 747 -33.94 21.96 2.56
#